data_157f42bc927e1953b437e76d3b95fabc
#
_entry.id   157f42bc927e1953b437e76d3b95fabc
#
_cell.length_a   1.000
_cell.length_b   1.000
_cell.length_c   1.000
_cell.angle_alpha   90.00
_cell.angle_beta   90.00
_cell.angle_gamma   90.00
#
_symmetry.space_group_name_H-M   'P 1'
#
loop_
_entity.id
_entity.type
_entity.pdbx_description
1 polymer ?
#
loop_
_entity_poly.entity_id
_entity_poly.type
_entity_poly.pdbx_seq_one_letter_code
_entity_poly.pdbx_strand_id
1 'polypeptide(L)'
;MVRTALLVRTMMRLLAMVFRMDILAGRSADEGSQEGTLARAACMYAETYDTHKVPYHQCYCTYFHGHTSHINTQMYEKHSKMKEICSTFVNHASYFAGHNIINGLKSIIMKEFVKMTLATLAGLLIFGIVAFFFSFAMIGAMAALGEKQVVMPREAVLKIDMSSFTLSEQSVEANPMDAILAGGSTITPIGIYDAINAINAAAADPAVKFIYMKPDGASGGTAQIEEFRKALSNFRKSGKAIVSYTESPGNASYYLASVSDKIFMTPHDGATNMFTGLSSQLIFIKDLLDKLGVNVQLIRHGKYKSAGEMFIRNSSSKENMEQNVEMVESLWNTWASEIAQSRGITTEQLNGMLNNLELNFPTDWVENGLVDELLNYNQLEQKLCDLFVAEKFEDVKGISLTDYATLKNTVNFKAKKKVAVIYATGDIVDGDAKDNVAGNRFAKIISDVRKDSTVQAVVLRVNSPGGSVLASEKIKAELDLLREYKPVIASYGDYAASGGYWISANCDKIYSNASTLTGSIGVFSMIPDVGGAVKDKLHVTITPVNSNEHGDMYGLMRPLTPKEVDYMQASVENIYDKFTRLVSEGRGMPVERVDEIAQGRVWTGADALTIGLVDEIGTLEDAINYAALSIDGVSGVQDVQVVGYPKPQTTVEALLESITGESNVFAGTAFEGIGEAFGEFGKHDIGKAYARMPYVITVR
;
A
#
# COMPACT_ATOMS: atom_id res chain seq x y z
N MET A 1 -0.03 25.72 -16.54
CA MET A 1 -0.36 24.67 -15.55
C MET A 1 -0.11 25.08 -14.10
N VAL A 2 1.06 25.56 -13.70
CA VAL A 2 1.30 25.98 -12.30
C VAL A 2 0.34 27.08 -11.80
N ARG A 3 -0.05 28.03 -12.66
CA ARG A 3 -1.03 29.09 -12.29
C ARG A 3 -2.46 28.56 -12.09
N THR A 4 -2.85 27.51 -12.81
CA THR A 4 -4.19 26.89 -12.70
C THR A 4 -4.32 26.04 -11.44
N ALA A 5 -3.26 25.30 -11.09
CA ALA A 5 -3.21 24.52 -9.84
C ALA A 5 -3.21 25.44 -8.59
N LEU A 6 -2.55 26.61 -8.68
CA LEU A 6 -2.57 27.61 -7.60
C LEU A 6 -3.97 28.24 -7.45
N LEU A 7 -4.68 28.46 -8.55
CA LEU A 7 -6.05 29.00 -8.54
C LEU A 7 -7.05 28.01 -7.92
N VAL A 8 -6.95 26.72 -8.29
CA VAL A 8 -7.79 25.65 -7.73
C VAL A 8 -7.51 25.48 -6.23
N ARG A 9 -6.24 25.50 -5.82
CA ARG A 9 -5.87 25.41 -4.41
C ARG A 9 -6.36 26.61 -3.58
N THR A 10 -6.36 27.80 -4.18
CA THR A 10 -6.88 29.02 -3.55
C THR A 10 -8.41 29.00 -3.48
N MET A 11 -9.10 28.52 -4.51
CA MET A 11 -10.56 28.31 -4.50
C MET A 11 -11.01 27.25 -3.49
N MET A 12 -10.28 26.13 -3.36
CA MET A 12 -10.59 25.11 -2.37
C MET A 12 -10.38 25.62 -0.93
N ARG A 13 -9.36 26.46 -0.71
CA ARG A 13 -9.18 27.12 0.59
C ARG A 13 -10.27 28.15 0.90
N LEU A 14 -10.73 28.90 -0.09
CA LEU A 14 -11.88 29.81 0.03
C LEU A 14 -13.18 29.06 0.32
N LEU A 15 -13.44 27.94 -0.37
CA LEU A 15 -14.61 27.09 -0.09
C LEU A 15 -14.57 26.50 1.33
N ALA A 16 -13.40 26.01 1.76
CA ALA A 16 -13.24 25.49 3.13
C ALA A 16 -13.40 26.61 4.19
N MET A 17 -13.02 27.84 3.86
CA MET A 17 -13.23 29.00 4.73
C MET A 17 -14.71 29.40 4.81
N VAL A 18 -15.43 29.39 3.70
CA VAL A 18 -16.89 29.64 3.65
C VAL A 18 -17.66 28.56 4.41
N PHE A 19 -17.31 27.26 4.25
CA PHE A 19 -17.91 26.16 5.02
C PHE A 19 -17.61 26.24 6.53
N ARG A 20 -16.43 26.73 6.91
CA ARG A 20 -16.11 26.99 8.32
C ARG A 20 -16.85 28.19 8.90
N MET A 21 -17.15 29.18 8.10
CA MET A 21 -17.96 30.35 8.53
C MET A 21 -19.42 29.99 8.75
N ASP A 22 -20.01 29.11 7.93
CA ASP A 22 -21.40 28.64 8.13
C ASP A 22 -21.55 27.78 9.38
N ILE A 23 -20.54 26.97 9.73
CA ILE A 23 -20.55 26.17 10.98
C ILE A 23 -20.38 27.06 12.22
N LEU A 24 -19.67 28.18 12.10
CA LEU A 24 -19.51 29.15 13.20
C LEU A 24 -20.73 30.06 13.34
N ALA A 25 -21.41 30.39 12.24
CA ALA A 25 -22.64 31.16 12.26
C ALA A 25 -23.84 30.35 12.83
N GLY A 26 -23.86 29.03 12.60
CA GLY A 26 -24.90 28.13 13.15
C GLY A 26 -24.77 27.84 14.65
N ARG A 27 -23.61 28.15 15.29
CA ARG A 27 -23.40 27.93 16.74
C ARG A 27 -23.55 29.17 17.61
N SER A 28 -23.75 30.39 17.05
CA SER A 28 -23.85 31.62 17.80
C SER A 28 -25.32 32.18 17.93
N ALA A 29 -26.30 31.34 17.65
CA ALA A 29 -27.72 31.77 17.73
C ALA A 29 -28.32 31.66 19.15
N ASP A 30 -27.53 31.42 20.18
CA ASP A 30 -28.03 31.21 21.54
C ASP A 30 -27.25 32.00 22.62
N GLU A 31 -26.95 33.26 22.37
CA GLU A 31 -26.63 34.24 23.45
C GLU A 31 -26.53 35.66 22.88
N GLY A 32 -27.31 36.53 23.48
CA GLY A 32 -27.50 37.91 23.01
C GLY A 32 -26.30 38.81 23.08
N SER A 33 -25.93 39.36 21.94
CA SER A 33 -25.46 40.75 21.72
C SER A 33 -25.09 40.93 20.24
N GLN A 34 -26.03 41.45 19.46
CA GLN A 34 -25.87 41.69 18.00
C GLN A 34 -24.97 42.88 17.61
N GLU A 35 -24.45 43.67 18.55
CA GLU A 35 -23.66 44.88 18.24
C GLU A 35 -22.13 44.66 18.16
N GLY A 36 -21.64 43.55 18.72
CA GLY A 36 -20.19 43.29 18.71
C GLY A 36 -19.65 42.59 17.45
N THR A 37 -20.51 41.92 16.71
CA THR A 37 -20.09 41.00 15.63
C THR A 37 -19.94 41.68 14.28
N LEU A 38 -20.76 42.72 14.02
CA LEU A 38 -20.69 43.52 12.78
C LEU A 38 -19.45 44.42 12.72
N ALA A 39 -18.97 44.94 13.86
CA ALA A 39 -17.76 45.74 13.93
C ALA A 39 -16.47 44.96 13.72
N ARG A 40 -16.43 43.66 14.11
CA ARG A 40 -15.29 42.81 13.89
C ARG A 40 -15.21 42.26 12.44
N ALA A 41 -16.34 42.05 11.79
CA ALA A 41 -16.35 41.65 10.38
C ALA A 41 -15.91 42.78 9.44
N ALA A 42 -16.22 44.04 9.75
CA ALA A 42 -15.79 45.20 8.96
C ALA A 42 -14.27 45.50 9.10
N CYS A 43 -13.65 45.23 10.26
CA CYS A 43 -12.21 45.39 10.42
C CYS A 43 -11.41 44.27 9.71
N MET A 44 -11.88 43.05 9.62
CA MET A 44 -11.20 41.94 8.90
C MET A 44 -11.27 42.10 7.37
N TYR A 45 -12.22 42.90 6.85
CA TYR A 45 -12.32 43.13 5.40
C TYR A 45 -11.38 44.22 4.90
N ALA A 46 -10.82 45.04 5.81
CA ALA A 46 -9.89 46.12 5.46
C ALA A 46 -8.43 45.66 5.37
N GLU A 47 -8.06 44.50 5.94
CA GLU A 47 -6.67 44.00 5.93
C GLU A 47 -6.31 43.12 4.71
N THR A 48 -7.25 42.83 3.83
CA THR A 48 -7.00 41.92 2.68
C THR A 48 -6.96 42.64 1.31
N TYR A 49 -7.05 43.95 1.28
CA TYR A 49 -6.94 44.70 0.02
C TYR A 49 -5.96 45.89 0.17
N ASP A 50 -4.68 45.64 0.08
CA ASP A 50 -3.71 46.65 -0.36
C ASP A 50 -2.52 46.02 -1.12
N THR A 51 -2.58 46.16 -2.41
CA THR A 51 -1.40 46.45 -3.24
C THR A 51 -1.84 47.20 -4.51
N HIS A 52 -1.40 48.45 -4.60
CA HIS A 52 -1.34 49.37 -5.73
C HIS A 52 -2.41 50.45 -5.91
N LYS A 53 -2.02 51.63 -5.41
CA LYS A 53 -2.27 53.02 -5.93
C LYS A 53 -3.65 53.63 -5.68
N VAL A 54 -3.69 54.61 -4.79
CA VAL A 54 -3.95 56.04 -4.97
C VAL A 54 -4.15 56.69 -3.58
N PRO A 55 -3.76 57.92 -3.32
CA PRO A 55 -3.49 58.48 -1.99
C PRO A 55 -4.66 59.21 -1.34
N TYR A 56 -4.52 59.34 -0.01
CA TYR A 56 -5.26 60.21 0.90
C TYR A 56 -6.71 59.94 1.21
N HIS A 57 -6.93 59.22 2.32
CA HIS A 57 -7.66 59.76 3.46
C HIS A 57 -7.26 58.99 4.73
N GLN A 58 -6.58 59.69 5.61
CA GLN A 58 -6.23 59.20 6.94
C GLN A 58 -7.50 58.95 7.74
N CYS A 59 -7.75 57.70 8.11
CA CYS A 59 -8.57 57.37 9.27
C CYS A 59 -7.66 57.18 10.49
N TYR A 60 -7.69 58.11 11.37
CA TYR A 60 -7.06 58.03 12.68
C TYR A 60 -7.80 56.96 13.51
N CYS A 61 -7.18 55.86 13.72
CA CYS A 61 -7.47 54.93 14.81
C CYS A 61 -6.15 54.37 15.33
N THR A 62 -5.43 55.24 16.06
CA THR A 62 -4.31 54.76 16.90
C THR A 62 -4.19 55.65 18.14
N TYR A 63 -4.10 54.97 19.27
CA TYR A 63 -3.60 55.44 20.54
C TYR A 63 -4.49 56.34 21.39
N PHE A 64 -5.11 55.78 22.39
CA PHE A 64 -5.22 56.41 23.69
C PHE A 64 -5.01 55.39 24.81
N HIS A 65 -3.79 55.28 25.23
CA HIS A 65 -3.47 54.97 26.60
C HIS A 65 -2.67 56.15 27.14
N GLY A 66 -3.21 56.85 28.12
CA GLY A 66 -2.50 57.73 29.05
C GLY A 66 -2.57 59.20 28.73
N HIS A 67 -3.34 59.87 29.42
CA HIS A 67 -3.29 61.16 30.13
C HIS A 67 -4.57 61.97 30.07
N THR A 68 -5.32 61.83 31.09
CA THR A 68 -5.99 62.75 32.01
C THR A 68 -6.58 64.06 31.50
N SER A 69 -7.85 64.19 31.84
CA SER A 69 -8.51 65.41 32.42
C SER A 69 -8.26 66.75 31.72
N HIS A 70 -9.18 67.14 30.94
CA HIS A 70 -9.72 68.48 30.71
C HIS A 70 -10.41 68.73 29.36
N ILE A 71 -10.69 67.74 28.59
CA ILE A 71 -11.43 67.91 27.31
C ILE A 71 -12.80 67.22 27.31
N ASN A 72 -13.25 66.69 28.43
CA ASN A 72 -14.44 65.83 28.48
C ASN A 72 -15.80 66.59 28.55
N THR A 73 -15.81 67.88 28.82
CA THR A 73 -17.10 68.63 28.99
C THR A 73 -17.64 69.17 27.68
N GLN A 74 -16.80 69.59 26.74
CA GLN A 74 -17.29 70.14 25.45
C GLN A 74 -17.63 69.05 24.39
N MET A 75 -17.10 67.87 24.50
CA MET A 75 -17.48 66.75 23.63
C MET A 75 -18.79 66.10 24.06
N TYR A 76 -19.10 66.04 25.32
CA TYR A 76 -20.35 65.51 25.84
C TYR A 76 -21.56 66.38 25.45
N GLU A 77 -21.44 67.71 25.45
CA GLU A 77 -22.50 68.60 24.98
C GLU A 77 -22.76 68.54 23.47
N LYS A 78 -21.73 68.38 22.65
CA LYS A 78 -21.87 68.13 21.20
C LYS A 78 -22.50 66.79 20.88
N HIS A 79 -22.20 65.72 21.65
CA HIS A 79 -22.75 64.41 21.47
C HIS A 79 -24.21 64.32 21.93
N SER A 80 -24.58 65.05 22.99
CA SER A 80 -25.97 65.17 23.45
C SER A 80 -26.83 65.91 22.43
N LYS A 81 -26.37 67.05 21.88
CA LYS A 81 -27.09 67.80 20.84
C LYS A 81 -27.20 67.01 19.52
N MET A 82 -26.19 66.18 19.16
CA MET A 82 -26.25 65.38 17.96
C MET A 82 -27.24 64.19 18.14
N LYS A 83 -27.35 63.59 19.32
CA LYS A 83 -28.37 62.61 19.64
C LYS A 83 -29.80 63.17 19.60
N GLU A 84 -29.98 64.41 20.09
CA GLU A 84 -31.27 65.08 20.03
C GLU A 84 -31.67 65.44 18.59
N ILE A 85 -30.77 65.93 17.76
CA ILE A 85 -31.00 66.19 16.33
C ILE A 85 -31.26 64.88 15.56
N CYS A 86 -30.52 63.79 15.82
CA CYS A 86 -30.81 62.52 15.21
C CYS A 86 -32.13 61.91 15.68
N SER A 87 -32.50 62.04 16.96
CA SER A 87 -33.78 61.55 17.45
C SER A 87 -34.98 62.36 16.89
N THR A 88 -34.81 63.66 16.71
CA THR A 88 -35.82 64.55 16.11
C THR A 88 -35.96 64.26 14.60
N PHE A 89 -34.88 63.98 13.90
CA PHE A 89 -34.91 63.58 12.48
C PHE A 89 -35.52 62.22 12.27
N VAL A 90 -35.23 61.25 13.13
CA VAL A 90 -35.81 59.90 13.09
C VAL A 90 -37.31 59.95 13.42
N ASN A 91 -37.72 60.79 14.38
CA ASN A 91 -39.12 60.94 14.72
C ASN A 91 -39.94 61.72 13.66
N HIS A 92 -39.36 62.67 12.93
CA HIS A 92 -40.01 63.37 11.80
C HIS A 92 -40.05 62.48 10.54
N ALA A 93 -39.01 61.67 10.28
CA ALA A 93 -38.98 60.71 9.15
C ALA A 93 -39.98 59.58 9.32
N SER A 94 -40.25 59.16 10.56
CA SER A 94 -41.26 58.11 10.85
C SER A 94 -42.72 58.62 10.75
N TYR A 95 -42.93 59.94 10.81
CA TYR A 95 -44.27 60.50 10.69
C TYR A 95 -44.73 60.78 9.25
N PHE A 96 -43.77 60.90 8.29
CA PHE A 96 -44.06 61.14 6.87
C PHE A 96 -43.89 59.91 5.93
N ALA A 97 -43.31 58.84 6.40
CA ALA A 97 -43.20 57.63 5.64
C ALA A 97 -44.23 56.59 6.13
N GLY A 98 -45.44 56.65 5.57
CA GLY A 98 -46.50 55.72 5.89
C GLY A 98 -45.96 54.27 5.83
N HIS A 99 -46.35 53.49 6.84
CA HIS A 99 -45.97 52.08 7.08
C HIS A 99 -45.99 51.17 5.80
N ASN A 100 -46.75 51.59 4.77
CA ASN A 100 -46.90 50.87 3.50
C ASN A 100 -45.71 51.04 2.52
N ILE A 101 -44.97 52.20 2.57
CA ILE A 101 -43.85 52.42 1.67
C ILE A 101 -42.62 51.66 2.12
N ILE A 102 -42.36 51.62 3.44
CA ILE A 102 -41.21 50.85 4.00
C ILE A 102 -41.41 49.33 3.83
N ASN A 103 -42.64 48.83 4.00
CA ASN A 103 -42.94 47.42 3.76
C ASN A 103 -42.90 47.05 2.27
N GLY A 104 -43.31 47.98 1.40
CA GLY A 104 -43.15 47.82 -0.06
C GLY A 104 -41.70 47.78 -0.50
N LEU A 105 -40.86 48.69 -0.01
CA LEU A 105 -39.40 48.67 -0.31
C LEU A 105 -38.70 47.42 0.25
N LYS A 106 -39.01 47.01 1.48
CA LYS A 106 -38.47 45.76 2.05
C LYS A 106 -38.88 44.55 1.21
N SER A 107 -40.12 44.48 0.73
CA SER A 107 -40.61 43.37 -0.13
C SER A 107 -39.90 43.35 -1.49
N ILE A 108 -39.63 44.52 -2.09
CA ILE A 108 -38.93 44.63 -3.38
C ILE A 108 -37.47 44.26 -3.22
N ILE A 109 -36.78 44.78 -2.22
CA ILE A 109 -35.38 44.45 -1.92
C ILE A 109 -35.23 42.95 -1.62
N MET A 110 -36.12 42.39 -0.84
CA MET A 110 -36.12 40.96 -0.53
C MET A 110 -36.35 40.11 -1.77
N LYS A 111 -37.27 40.48 -2.68
CA LYS A 111 -37.51 39.78 -3.93
C LYS A 111 -36.30 39.83 -4.88
N GLU A 112 -35.65 40.99 -5.00
CA GLU A 112 -34.43 41.09 -5.82
C GLU A 112 -33.24 40.38 -5.20
N PHE A 113 -33.09 40.41 -3.87
CA PHE A 113 -32.09 39.63 -3.16
C PHE A 113 -32.29 38.12 -3.38
N VAL A 114 -33.52 37.62 -3.21
CA VAL A 114 -33.83 36.19 -3.48
C VAL A 114 -33.58 35.83 -4.94
N LYS A 115 -33.94 36.68 -5.91
CA LYS A 115 -33.66 36.43 -7.31
C LYS A 115 -32.15 36.38 -7.59
N MET A 116 -31.36 37.29 -7.06
CA MET A 116 -29.90 37.30 -7.23
C MET A 116 -29.27 36.07 -6.59
N THR A 117 -29.72 35.68 -5.39
CA THR A 117 -29.21 34.47 -4.70
C THR A 117 -29.56 33.22 -5.50
N LEU A 118 -30.80 33.09 -5.99
CA LEU A 118 -31.22 31.97 -6.84
C LEU A 118 -30.45 31.95 -8.18
N ALA A 119 -30.21 33.10 -8.79
CA ALA A 119 -29.40 33.20 -10.01
C ALA A 119 -27.95 32.79 -9.77
N THR A 120 -27.37 33.19 -8.66
CA THR A 120 -25.98 32.78 -8.28
C THR A 120 -25.90 31.28 -8.00
N LEU A 121 -26.88 30.73 -7.25
CA LEU A 121 -26.94 29.29 -7.00
C LEU A 121 -27.16 28.50 -8.30
N ALA A 122 -28.02 28.96 -9.19
CA ALA A 122 -28.21 28.34 -10.51
C ALA A 122 -26.96 28.44 -11.36
N GLY A 123 -26.23 29.58 -11.35
CA GLY A 123 -24.96 29.75 -12.02
C GLY A 123 -23.87 28.81 -11.48
N LEU A 124 -23.77 28.67 -10.17
CA LEU A 124 -22.84 27.74 -9.52
C LEU A 124 -23.20 26.28 -9.85
N LEU A 125 -24.46 25.93 -9.88
CA LEU A 125 -24.93 24.59 -10.24
C LEU A 125 -24.61 24.28 -11.72
N ILE A 126 -24.89 25.21 -12.62
CA ILE A 126 -24.56 25.07 -14.05
C ILE A 126 -23.04 24.97 -14.25
N PHE A 127 -22.26 25.82 -13.56
CA PHE A 127 -20.81 25.77 -13.61
C PHE A 127 -20.29 24.43 -13.07
N GLY A 128 -20.84 23.94 -11.96
CA GLY A 128 -20.49 22.63 -11.40
C GLY A 128 -20.78 21.50 -12.38
N ILE A 129 -21.95 21.52 -13.03
CA ILE A 129 -22.33 20.55 -14.06
C ILE A 129 -21.38 20.61 -15.28
N VAL A 130 -21.11 21.80 -15.78
CA VAL A 130 -20.20 22.01 -16.93
C VAL A 130 -18.77 21.57 -16.56
N ALA A 131 -18.29 21.93 -15.38
CA ALA A 131 -16.98 21.52 -14.88
C ALA A 131 -16.88 19.99 -14.71
N PHE A 132 -17.96 19.36 -14.21
CA PHE A 132 -18.07 17.91 -14.09
C PHE A 132 -17.98 17.23 -15.47
N PHE A 133 -18.81 17.63 -16.43
CA PHE A 133 -18.77 17.06 -17.79
C PHE A 133 -17.45 17.36 -18.53
N PHE A 134 -16.88 18.54 -18.31
CA PHE A 134 -15.56 18.88 -18.88
C PHE A 134 -14.45 18.02 -18.28
N SER A 135 -14.46 17.78 -16.98
CA SER A 135 -13.52 16.87 -16.30
C SER A 135 -13.71 15.43 -16.79
N PHE A 136 -14.95 14.98 -16.95
CA PHE A 136 -15.27 13.66 -17.48
C PHE A 136 -14.84 13.50 -18.95
N ALA A 137 -15.06 14.53 -19.77
CA ALA A 137 -14.61 14.54 -21.16
C ALA A 137 -13.08 14.57 -21.27
N MET A 138 -12.41 15.30 -20.37
CA MET A 138 -10.95 15.32 -20.28
C MET A 138 -10.39 13.95 -19.86
N ILE A 139 -11.00 13.29 -18.87
CA ILE A 139 -10.63 11.94 -18.44
C ILE A 139 -10.86 10.94 -19.58
N GLY A 140 -11.99 11.02 -20.27
CA GLY A 140 -12.31 10.18 -21.43
C GLY A 140 -11.35 10.41 -22.62
N ALA A 141 -10.99 11.66 -22.89
CA ALA A 141 -10.01 12.00 -23.91
C ALA A 141 -8.59 11.53 -23.55
N MET A 142 -8.22 11.62 -22.27
CA MET A 142 -6.94 11.10 -21.77
C MET A 142 -6.89 9.58 -21.81
N ALA A 143 -7.97 8.89 -21.45
CA ALA A 143 -8.08 7.43 -21.58
C ALA A 143 -7.98 7.00 -23.05
N ALA A 144 -8.66 7.69 -23.96
CA ALA A 144 -8.59 7.42 -25.40
C ALA A 144 -7.21 7.74 -26.04
N LEU A 145 -6.49 8.72 -25.49
CA LEU A 145 -5.10 9.03 -25.90
C LEU A 145 -4.09 8.04 -25.31
N GLY A 146 -4.47 7.34 -24.22
CA GLY A 146 -3.62 6.34 -23.55
C GLY A 146 -3.68 4.95 -24.18
N GLU A 147 -4.69 4.60 -24.97
CA GLU A 147 -4.77 3.33 -25.69
C GLU A 147 -3.82 3.34 -26.92
N LYS A 148 -2.52 3.21 -26.63
CA LYS A 148 -1.55 2.87 -27.65
C LYS A 148 -1.91 1.49 -28.19
N GLN A 149 -2.38 1.41 -29.46
CA GLN A 149 -2.55 0.12 -30.10
C GLN A 149 -1.19 -0.60 -30.17
N VAL A 150 -1.02 -1.59 -29.30
CA VAL A 150 0.17 -2.44 -29.32
C VAL A 150 0.10 -3.35 -30.54
N VAL A 151 1.09 -3.25 -31.42
CA VAL A 151 1.19 -4.07 -32.62
C VAL A 151 2.41 -4.98 -32.49
N MET A 152 2.19 -6.29 -32.59
CA MET A 152 3.29 -7.27 -32.61
C MET A 152 4.08 -7.18 -33.93
N PRO A 153 5.39 -6.93 -33.92
CA PRO A 153 6.24 -7.04 -35.11
C PRO A 153 6.27 -8.49 -35.62
N ARG A 154 6.58 -8.69 -36.91
CA ARG A 154 6.72 -10.04 -37.47
C ARG A 154 7.83 -10.85 -36.80
N GLU A 155 8.91 -10.17 -36.45
CA GLU A 155 10.01 -10.66 -35.63
C GLU A 155 10.33 -9.61 -34.56
N ALA A 156 10.52 -10.03 -33.32
CA ALA A 156 10.74 -9.14 -32.22
C ALA A 156 11.70 -9.72 -31.18
N VAL A 157 12.38 -8.81 -30.50
CA VAL A 157 13.04 -9.09 -29.21
C VAL A 157 12.04 -8.78 -28.09
N LEU A 158 11.81 -9.71 -27.19
CA LEU A 158 11.06 -9.42 -25.97
C LEU A 158 11.99 -8.64 -25.02
N LYS A 159 11.64 -7.36 -24.80
CA LYS A 159 12.40 -6.48 -23.93
C LYS A 159 11.81 -6.53 -22.51
N ILE A 160 12.64 -6.93 -21.56
CA ILE A 160 12.33 -6.95 -20.13
C ILE A 160 13.20 -5.90 -19.45
N ASP A 161 12.68 -4.73 -19.18
CA ASP A 161 13.35 -3.66 -18.44
C ASP A 161 12.72 -3.59 -17.04
N MET A 162 13.42 -4.15 -16.04
CA MET A 162 12.90 -4.26 -14.68
C MET A 162 12.68 -2.92 -13.99
N SER A 163 13.30 -1.84 -14.49
CA SER A 163 13.05 -0.49 -13.99
C SER A 163 11.73 0.12 -14.47
N SER A 164 11.12 -0.46 -15.51
CA SER A 164 9.90 0.05 -16.15
C SER A 164 8.59 -0.47 -15.56
N PHE A 165 8.65 -1.52 -14.74
CA PHE A 165 7.48 -2.11 -14.09
C PHE A 165 7.85 -2.71 -12.72
N THR A 166 6.84 -2.96 -11.91
CA THR A 166 6.98 -3.66 -10.61
C THR A 166 6.16 -4.96 -10.66
N LEU A 167 6.73 -6.05 -10.14
CA LEU A 167 5.97 -7.28 -9.96
C LEU A 167 4.97 -7.12 -8.80
N SER A 168 3.76 -7.60 -9.00
CA SER A 168 2.66 -7.55 -8.05
C SER A 168 1.88 -8.86 -8.05
N GLU A 169 1.01 -9.09 -7.07
CA GLU A 169 0.17 -10.29 -7.06
C GLU A 169 -0.86 -10.29 -8.21
N GLN A 170 -1.46 -9.13 -8.48
CA GLN A 170 -2.41 -8.95 -9.59
C GLN A 170 -2.01 -7.74 -10.44
N SER A 171 -2.27 -7.80 -11.73
CA SER A 171 -2.18 -6.62 -12.59
C SER A 171 -3.23 -5.59 -12.17
N VAL A 172 -2.81 -4.35 -12.02
CA VAL A 172 -3.67 -3.22 -11.71
C VAL A 172 -3.62 -2.26 -12.89
N GLU A 173 -4.78 -1.74 -13.30
CA GLU A 173 -4.80 -0.68 -14.31
C GLU A 173 -4.03 0.54 -13.80
N ALA A 174 -3.12 1.06 -14.62
CA ALA A 174 -2.34 2.24 -14.26
C ALA A 174 -3.28 3.43 -14.01
N ASN A 175 -3.13 4.08 -12.84
CA ASN A 175 -3.89 5.28 -12.54
C ASN A 175 -3.35 6.46 -13.36
N PRO A 176 -4.14 7.05 -14.28
CA PRO A 176 -3.68 8.17 -15.11
C PRO A 176 -3.23 9.39 -14.31
N MET A 177 -3.73 9.55 -13.08
CA MET A 177 -3.34 10.66 -12.20
C MET A 177 -1.92 10.48 -11.68
N ASP A 178 -1.51 9.26 -11.36
CA ASP A 178 -0.14 8.97 -10.91
C ASP A 178 0.86 9.25 -12.05
N ALA A 179 0.49 8.94 -13.30
CA ALA A 179 1.27 9.32 -14.49
C ALA A 179 1.46 10.85 -14.61
N ILE A 180 0.41 11.61 -14.32
CA ILE A 180 0.45 13.08 -14.38
C ILE A 180 1.29 13.64 -13.23
N LEU A 181 1.12 13.13 -12.01
CA LEU A 181 1.84 13.58 -10.82
C LEU A 181 3.33 13.22 -10.88
N ALA A 182 3.67 12.07 -11.44
CA ALA A 182 5.04 11.61 -11.64
C ALA A 182 5.74 12.22 -12.87
N GLY A 183 5.11 13.16 -13.57
CA GLY A 183 5.72 13.82 -14.73
C GLY A 183 5.78 12.96 -15.99
N GLY A 184 4.90 11.96 -16.10
CA GLY A 184 4.75 11.12 -17.29
C GLY A 184 5.51 9.79 -17.28
N SER A 185 6.28 9.51 -16.21
CA SER A 185 6.93 8.21 -16.00
C SER A 185 6.20 7.46 -14.88
N THR A 186 5.40 6.47 -15.21
CA THR A 186 4.77 5.57 -14.23
C THR A 186 5.41 4.20 -14.32
N ILE A 187 5.80 3.68 -13.17
CA ILE A 187 6.11 2.26 -13.01
C ILE A 187 4.77 1.52 -12.99
N THR A 188 4.53 0.67 -13.98
CA THR A 188 3.26 -0.07 -14.11
C THR A 188 3.35 -1.39 -13.35
N PRO A 189 2.46 -1.66 -12.37
CA PRO A 189 2.41 -2.97 -11.75
C PRO A 189 1.94 -4.03 -12.76
N ILE A 190 2.70 -5.13 -12.87
CA ILE A 190 2.28 -6.31 -13.63
C ILE A 190 2.09 -7.48 -12.67
N GLY A 191 0.94 -8.16 -12.76
CA GLY A 191 0.67 -9.34 -11.96
C GLY A 191 1.65 -10.46 -12.30
N ILE A 192 2.15 -11.15 -11.28
CA ILE A 192 3.14 -12.22 -11.47
C ILE A 192 2.64 -13.31 -12.41
N TYR A 193 1.37 -13.69 -12.31
CA TYR A 193 0.77 -14.68 -13.20
C TYR A 193 0.72 -14.19 -14.66
N ASP A 194 0.40 -12.92 -14.87
CA ASP A 194 0.37 -12.33 -16.21
C ASP A 194 1.77 -12.22 -16.83
N ALA A 195 2.78 -11.89 -16.02
CA ALA A 195 4.16 -11.84 -16.45
C ALA A 195 4.69 -13.23 -16.84
N ILE A 196 4.40 -14.25 -16.03
CA ILE A 196 4.78 -15.65 -16.29
C ILE A 196 4.10 -16.15 -17.58
N ASN A 197 2.80 -15.91 -17.75
CA ASN A 197 2.07 -16.31 -18.95
C ASN A 197 2.63 -15.62 -20.22
N ALA A 198 3.03 -14.36 -20.12
CA ALA A 198 3.65 -13.66 -21.23
C ALA A 198 5.00 -14.30 -21.60
N ILE A 199 5.85 -14.63 -20.63
CA ILE A 199 7.13 -15.30 -20.86
C ILE A 199 6.91 -16.70 -21.47
N ASN A 200 5.96 -17.46 -20.96
CA ASN A 200 5.62 -18.80 -21.47
C ASN A 200 5.07 -18.70 -22.91
N ALA A 201 4.19 -17.71 -23.20
CA ALA A 201 3.70 -17.48 -24.54
C ALA A 201 4.86 -17.10 -25.49
N ALA A 202 5.80 -16.29 -25.04
CA ALA A 202 6.99 -15.90 -25.82
C ALA A 202 7.92 -17.09 -26.13
N ALA A 203 8.01 -18.07 -25.22
CA ALA A 203 8.75 -19.30 -25.44
C ALA A 203 8.19 -20.08 -26.68
N ALA A 204 6.88 -20.12 -26.81
CA ALA A 204 6.19 -20.83 -27.92
C ALA A 204 6.02 -19.95 -29.18
N ASP A 205 6.10 -18.63 -29.11
CA ASP A 205 5.83 -17.70 -30.21
C ASP A 205 7.05 -17.61 -31.17
N PRO A 206 6.94 -18.08 -32.43
CA PRO A 206 8.05 -18.00 -33.39
C PRO A 206 8.45 -16.56 -33.76
N ALA A 207 7.58 -15.56 -33.51
CA ALA A 207 7.89 -14.15 -33.74
C ALA A 207 8.89 -13.61 -32.68
N VAL A 208 8.98 -14.21 -31.51
CA VAL A 208 9.94 -13.82 -30.48
C VAL A 208 11.25 -14.57 -30.72
N LYS A 209 12.32 -13.83 -31.06
CA LYS A 209 13.65 -14.41 -31.35
C LYS A 209 14.42 -14.73 -30.08
N PHE A 210 14.50 -13.81 -29.16
CA PHE A 210 15.18 -13.96 -27.87
C PHE A 210 14.64 -12.93 -26.87
N ILE A 211 15.04 -13.06 -25.59
CA ILE A 211 14.80 -12.06 -24.55
C ILE A 211 16.04 -11.17 -24.40
N TYR A 212 15.85 -9.86 -24.43
CA TYR A 212 16.82 -8.88 -23.96
C TYR A 212 16.34 -8.30 -22.63
N MET A 213 17.11 -8.53 -21.56
CA MET A 213 16.76 -8.13 -20.20
C MET A 213 17.70 -7.06 -19.66
N LYS A 214 17.14 -6.01 -19.08
CA LYS A 214 17.79 -5.04 -18.20
C LYS A 214 17.32 -5.32 -16.78
N PRO A 215 18.10 -6.03 -15.95
CA PRO A 215 17.67 -6.49 -14.65
C PRO A 215 17.75 -5.40 -13.57
N ASP A 216 18.50 -4.32 -13.83
CA ASP A 216 18.69 -3.23 -12.88
C ASP A 216 17.36 -2.58 -12.49
N GLY A 217 17.19 -2.27 -11.21
CA GLY A 217 15.95 -1.74 -10.70
C GLY A 217 14.85 -2.79 -10.47
N ALA A 218 15.19 -4.09 -10.49
CA ALA A 218 14.25 -5.15 -10.18
C ALA A 218 13.56 -4.89 -8.82
N SER A 219 12.25 -4.82 -8.84
CA SER A 219 11.40 -4.54 -7.68
C SER A 219 10.26 -5.55 -7.62
N GLY A 220 10.06 -6.10 -6.43
CA GLY A 220 9.09 -7.13 -6.11
C GLY A 220 9.46 -7.84 -4.82
N GLY A 221 8.59 -8.70 -4.31
CA GLY A 221 8.91 -9.55 -3.19
C GLY A 221 9.85 -10.70 -3.58
N THR A 222 10.48 -11.33 -2.60
CA THR A 222 11.45 -12.42 -2.82
C THR A 222 10.85 -13.59 -3.59
N ALA A 223 9.65 -14.03 -3.24
CA ALA A 223 8.96 -15.12 -3.92
C ALA A 223 8.52 -14.71 -5.34
N GLN A 224 8.07 -13.48 -5.55
CA GLN A 224 7.72 -12.99 -6.89
C GLN A 224 8.94 -12.97 -7.81
N ILE A 225 10.09 -12.53 -7.32
CA ILE A 225 11.36 -12.56 -8.07
C ILE A 225 11.78 -14.00 -8.38
N GLU A 226 11.62 -14.94 -7.44
CA GLU A 226 11.87 -16.37 -7.62
C GLU A 226 10.95 -16.97 -8.71
N GLU A 227 9.65 -16.70 -8.65
CA GLU A 227 8.68 -17.15 -9.67
C GLU A 227 9.02 -16.60 -11.06
N PHE A 228 9.37 -15.32 -11.13
CA PHE A 228 9.76 -14.66 -12.39
C PHE A 228 11.04 -15.29 -12.98
N ARG A 229 12.05 -15.53 -12.13
CA ARG A 229 13.28 -16.21 -12.54
C ARG A 229 13.00 -17.64 -13.03
N LYS A 230 12.12 -18.38 -12.38
CA LYS A 230 11.70 -19.72 -12.80
C LYS A 230 11.06 -19.69 -14.21
N ALA A 231 10.22 -18.69 -14.51
CA ALA A 231 9.66 -18.51 -15.84
C ALA A 231 10.73 -18.23 -16.89
N LEU A 232 11.71 -17.39 -16.58
CA LEU A 232 12.89 -17.15 -17.45
C LEU A 232 13.70 -18.44 -17.68
N SER A 233 13.93 -19.22 -16.63
CA SER A 233 14.62 -20.52 -16.74
C SER A 233 13.83 -21.50 -17.63
N ASN A 234 12.50 -21.50 -17.54
CA ASN A 234 11.66 -22.31 -18.41
C ASN A 234 11.68 -21.81 -19.86
N PHE A 235 11.72 -20.48 -20.07
CA PHE A 235 11.86 -19.91 -21.41
C PHE A 235 13.11 -20.44 -22.14
N ARG A 236 14.25 -20.55 -21.44
CA ARG A 236 15.48 -21.11 -22.03
C ARG A 236 15.32 -22.54 -22.55
N LYS A 237 14.44 -23.34 -21.96
CA LYS A 237 14.15 -24.72 -22.41
C LYS A 237 13.50 -24.75 -23.81
N SER A 238 12.99 -23.64 -24.30
CA SER A 238 12.52 -23.49 -25.70
C SER A 238 13.66 -23.44 -26.74
N GLY A 239 14.91 -23.32 -26.29
CA GLY A 239 16.08 -23.12 -27.14
C GLY A 239 16.32 -21.67 -27.55
N LYS A 240 15.50 -20.72 -27.10
CA LYS A 240 15.71 -19.30 -27.32
C LYS A 240 16.60 -18.71 -26.23
N ALA A 241 17.48 -17.78 -26.62
CA ALA A 241 18.44 -17.17 -25.72
C ALA A 241 17.82 -16.07 -24.82
N ILE A 242 18.42 -15.89 -23.66
CA ILE A 242 18.25 -14.71 -22.80
C ILE A 242 19.58 -14.00 -22.73
N VAL A 243 19.58 -12.70 -23.04
CA VAL A 243 20.73 -11.82 -22.97
C VAL A 243 20.46 -10.70 -21.97
N SER A 244 21.30 -10.55 -20.96
CA SER A 244 21.17 -9.47 -19.98
C SER A 244 22.26 -8.41 -20.13
N TYR A 245 21.92 -7.17 -19.83
CA TYR A 245 22.88 -6.07 -19.69
C TYR A 245 22.60 -5.32 -18.40
N THR A 246 23.61 -5.13 -17.58
CA THR A 246 23.55 -4.47 -16.28
C THR A 246 24.57 -3.35 -16.15
N GLU A 247 24.23 -2.30 -15.43
CA GLU A 247 25.13 -1.19 -15.10
C GLU A 247 25.33 -1.07 -13.58
N SER A 248 24.34 -1.52 -12.79
CA SER A 248 24.33 -1.39 -11.33
C SER A 248 23.70 -2.63 -10.69
N PRO A 249 24.36 -3.79 -10.73
CA PRO A 249 23.81 -5.04 -10.23
C PRO A 249 23.60 -4.99 -8.70
N GLY A 250 22.37 -5.24 -8.28
CA GLY A 250 22.00 -5.49 -6.88
C GLY A 250 21.63 -6.95 -6.66
N ASN A 251 21.22 -7.32 -5.47
CA ASN A 251 20.90 -8.71 -5.13
C ASN A 251 19.81 -9.30 -6.04
N ALA A 252 18.65 -8.69 -6.13
CA ALA A 252 17.55 -9.15 -6.96
C ALA A 252 17.85 -9.07 -8.46
N SER A 253 18.50 -7.99 -8.91
CA SER A 253 18.84 -7.81 -10.33
C SER A 253 19.89 -8.82 -10.78
N TYR A 254 20.91 -9.10 -9.99
CA TYR A 254 21.89 -10.13 -10.35
C TYR A 254 21.31 -11.55 -10.25
N TYR A 255 20.45 -11.82 -9.28
CA TYR A 255 19.73 -13.09 -9.20
C TYR A 255 18.93 -13.36 -10.48
N LEU A 256 18.22 -12.35 -11.02
CA LEU A 256 17.57 -12.46 -12.32
C LEU A 256 18.55 -12.55 -13.49
N ALA A 257 19.60 -11.71 -13.51
CA ALA A 257 20.59 -11.73 -14.58
C ALA A 257 21.27 -13.11 -14.70
N SER A 258 21.52 -13.76 -13.56
CA SER A 258 22.27 -15.03 -13.53
C SER A 258 21.63 -16.17 -14.31
N VAL A 259 20.32 -16.11 -14.62
CA VAL A 259 19.61 -17.09 -15.44
C VAL A 259 19.93 -16.95 -16.95
N SER A 260 20.52 -15.84 -17.38
CA SER A 260 20.75 -15.53 -18.79
C SER A 260 21.85 -16.40 -19.42
N ASP A 261 21.78 -16.62 -20.72
CA ASP A 261 22.80 -17.31 -21.50
C ASP A 261 24.05 -16.45 -21.66
N LYS A 262 23.86 -15.12 -21.72
CA LYS A 262 24.93 -14.14 -21.73
C LYS A 262 24.58 -12.95 -20.84
N ILE A 263 25.52 -12.54 -20.01
CA ILE A 263 25.45 -11.39 -19.14
C ILE A 263 26.54 -10.41 -19.56
N PHE A 264 26.10 -9.23 -20.01
CA PHE A 264 26.99 -8.12 -20.34
C PHE A 264 26.89 -7.05 -19.27
N MET A 265 28.00 -6.34 -19.03
CA MET A 265 28.06 -5.24 -18.06
C MET A 265 28.75 -4.02 -18.66
N THR A 266 28.41 -2.84 -18.18
CA THR A 266 29.12 -1.61 -18.55
C THR A 266 30.60 -1.69 -18.14
N PRO A 267 31.54 -1.17 -18.97
CA PRO A 267 32.97 -1.11 -18.59
C PRO A 267 33.32 0.10 -17.71
N HIS A 268 32.34 0.91 -17.33
CA HIS A 268 32.57 2.18 -16.62
C HIS A 268 32.76 1.97 -15.12
N ASP A 269 33.89 2.42 -14.57
CA ASP A 269 34.20 2.31 -13.13
C ASP A 269 33.24 3.07 -12.21
N GLY A 270 32.37 3.94 -12.76
CA GLY A 270 31.31 4.59 -12.02
C GLY A 270 30.08 3.71 -11.78
N ALA A 271 30.07 2.49 -12.28
CA ALA A 271 29.03 1.50 -12.01
C ALA A 271 28.98 1.17 -10.50
N THR A 272 27.77 1.20 -9.93
CA THR A 272 27.60 0.93 -8.50
C THR A 272 27.28 -0.53 -8.27
N ASN A 273 28.14 -1.23 -7.53
CA ASN A 273 27.85 -2.59 -7.09
C ASN A 273 27.05 -2.59 -5.79
N MET A 274 25.86 -3.19 -5.80
CA MET A 274 25.01 -3.40 -4.63
C MET A 274 24.71 -4.90 -4.39
N PHE A 275 25.47 -5.77 -4.99
CA PHE A 275 25.37 -7.22 -4.82
C PHE A 275 26.25 -7.66 -3.64
N THR A 276 25.69 -7.64 -2.43
CA THR A 276 26.41 -7.85 -1.18
C THR A 276 25.82 -8.95 -0.30
N GLY A 277 24.78 -9.62 -0.76
CA GLY A 277 23.98 -10.57 0.04
C GLY A 277 22.82 -9.89 0.75
N LEU A 278 21.99 -10.70 1.41
CA LEU A 278 20.76 -10.24 2.08
C LEU A 278 21.05 -9.81 3.51
N SER A 279 20.33 -8.79 3.98
CA SER A 279 20.37 -8.36 5.37
C SER A 279 18.98 -7.97 5.87
N SER A 280 18.75 -8.11 7.16
CA SER A 280 17.56 -7.63 7.85
C SER A 280 17.96 -6.68 8.97
N GLN A 281 17.27 -5.55 9.10
CA GLN A 281 17.49 -4.58 10.17
C GLN A 281 16.29 -4.57 11.11
N LEU A 282 16.51 -4.91 12.38
CA LEU A 282 15.49 -4.90 13.41
C LEU A 282 15.48 -3.55 14.10
N ILE A 283 14.35 -2.86 14.08
CA ILE A 283 14.17 -1.53 14.67
C ILE A 283 13.51 -1.67 16.05
N PHE A 284 14.03 -0.96 17.05
CA PHE A 284 13.50 -0.91 18.41
C PHE A 284 13.22 0.53 18.81
N ILE A 285 11.98 0.84 19.18
CA ILE A 285 11.52 2.21 19.48
C ILE A 285 11.11 2.40 20.95
N LYS A 286 11.45 1.44 21.82
CA LYS A 286 11.10 1.52 23.26
C LYS A 286 11.58 2.82 23.89
N ASP A 287 12.85 3.20 23.72
CA ASP A 287 13.38 4.43 24.33
C ASP A 287 12.69 5.70 23.80
N LEU A 288 12.21 5.68 22.56
CA LEU A 288 11.40 6.77 21.99
C LEU A 288 10.04 6.83 22.68
N LEU A 289 9.37 5.68 22.83
CA LEU A 289 8.08 5.59 23.54
C LEU A 289 8.21 6.02 24.99
N ASP A 290 9.27 5.58 25.70
CA ASP A 290 9.56 6.00 27.08
C ASP A 290 9.72 7.52 27.19
N LYS A 291 10.45 8.16 26.25
CA LYS A 291 10.58 9.64 26.18
C LYS A 291 9.24 10.34 25.95
N LEU A 292 8.35 9.73 25.20
CA LEU A 292 7.00 10.24 24.96
C LEU A 292 6.06 9.98 26.13
N GLY A 293 6.44 9.13 27.10
CA GLY A 293 5.60 8.72 28.21
C GLY A 293 4.54 7.68 27.81
N VAL A 294 4.84 6.91 26.78
CA VAL A 294 4.00 5.80 26.29
C VAL A 294 4.63 4.49 26.73
N ASN A 295 3.86 3.63 27.37
CA ASN A 295 4.26 2.29 27.73
C ASN A 295 3.43 1.25 26.97
N VAL A 296 3.99 0.06 26.71
CA VAL A 296 3.30 -1.01 25.98
C VAL A 296 3.38 -2.30 26.80
N GLN A 297 2.25 -2.91 27.09
CA GLN A 297 2.16 -4.24 27.65
C GLN A 297 1.92 -5.25 26.53
N LEU A 298 2.88 -6.17 26.35
CA LEU A 298 2.81 -7.24 25.37
C LEU A 298 2.37 -8.53 26.08
N ILE A 299 1.28 -9.11 25.61
CA ILE A 299 0.71 -10.37 26.08
C ILE A 299 0.82 -11.33 24.90
N ARG A 300 1.57 -12.44 25.04
CA ARG A 300 1.85 -13.34 23.91
C ARG A 300 1.99 -14.79 24.35
N HIS A 301 1.78 -15.70 23.41
CA HIS A 301 2.20 -17.09 23.49
C HIS A 301 3.24 -17.39 22.42
N GLY A 302 4.30 -18.11 22.84
CA GLY A 302 5.40 -18.53 21.96
C GLY A 302 6.66 -17.68 22.10
N LYS A 303 7.78 -18.36 22.30
CA LYS A 303 9.10 -17.74 22.53
C LYS A 303 9.65 -16.99 21.32
N TYR A 304 9.25 -17.41 20.11
CA TYR A 304 9.63 -16.77 18.84
C TYR A 304 8.61 -15.73 18.34
N LYS A 305 7.46 -15.55 19.04
CA LYS A 305 6.48 -14.53 18.66
C LYS A 305 6.96 -13.15 19.05
N SER A 306 7.85 -12.58 18.25
CA SER A 306 8.57 -11.34 18.53
C SER A 306 7.88 -10.07 18.03
N ALA A 307 6.64 -10.16 17.52
CA ALA A 307 5.92 -9.06 16.88
C ALA A 307 5.84 -7.75 17.73
N GLY A 308 5.80 -7.83 19.03
CA GLY A 308 5.76 -6.65 19.92
C GLY A 308 7.11 -6.25 20.51
N GLU A 309 8.20 -6.96 20.25
CA GLU A 309 9.49 -6.68 20.90
C GLU A 309 10.03 -5.29 20.59
N MET A 310 9.80 -4.78 19.38
CA MET A 310 10.22 -3.44 18.97
C MET A 310 9.69 -2.31 19.87
N PHE A 311 8.55 -2.54 20.54
CA PHE A 311 7.91 -1.54 21.42
C PHE A 311 8.31 -1.67 22.89
N ILE A 312 8.82 -2.85 23.32
CA ILE A 312 9.07 -3.16 24.73
C ILE A 312 10.54 -3.45 25.05
N ARG A 313 11.41 -3.48 24.02
CA ARG A 313 12.84 -3.76 24.16
C ARG A 313 13.69 -2.75 23.39
N ASN A 314 14.98 -2.66 23.76
CA ASN A 314 15.97 -1.84 23.07
C ASN A 314 16.91 -2.69 22.19
N SER A 315 16.74 -4.00 22.20
CA SER A 315 17.49 -4.97 21.39
C SER A 315 16.68 -6.25 21.24
N SER A 316 17.00 -7.03 20.23
CA SER A 316 16.39 -8.33 19.95
C SER A 316 16.55 -9.30 21.12
N SER A 317 15.54 -10.12 21.39
CA SER A 317 15.70 -11.32 22.23
C SER A 317 16.64 -12.32 21.53
N LYS A 318 17.13 -13.30 22.28
CA LYS A 318 17.96 -14.37 21.75
C LYS A 318 17.19 -15.16 20.67
N GLU A 319 15.96 -15.52 20.97
CA GLU A 319 15.08 -16.29 20.10
C GLU A 319 14.72 -15.50 18.83
N ASN A 320 14.48 -14.21 18.96
CA ASN A 320 14.22 -13.35 17.80
C ASN A 320 15.47 -13.19 16.94
N MET A 321 16.66 -13.06 17.52
CA MET A 321 17.92 -13.01 16.77
C MET A 321 18.18 -14.35 16.04
N GLU A 322 18.00 -15.48 16.74
CA GLU A 322 18.16 -16.83 16.19
C GLU A 322 17.29 -17.03 14.94
N GLN A 323 15.97 -16.78 15.04
CA GLN A 323 15.09 -16.96 13.90
C GLN A 323 15.39 -16.02 12.72
N ASN A 324 15.86 -14.79 13.00
CA ASN A 324 16.20 -13.86 11.92
C ASN A 324 17.48 -14.25 11.19
N VAL A 325 18.49 -14.74 11.92
CA VAL A 325 19.72 -15.25 11.32
C VAL A 325 19.39 -16.43 10.41
N GLU A 326 18.71 -17.45 10.94
CA GLU A 326 18.35 -18.65 10.16
C GLU A 326 17.49 -18.30 8.95
N MET A 327 16.55 -17.39 9.08
CA MET A 327 15.69 -16.95 7.99
C MET A 327 16.50 -16.24 6.88
N VAL A 328 17.36 -15.27 7.23
CA VAL A 328 18.17 -14.55 6.24
C VAL A 328 19.16 -15.50 5.57
N GLU A 329 19.76 -16.43 6.32
CA GLU A 329 20.65 -17.46 5.77
C GLU A 329 19.90 -18.42 4.83
N SER A 330 18.69 -18.86 5.18
CA SER A 330 17.89 -19.75 4.34
C SER A 330 17.46 -19.07 3.03
N LEU A 331 17.01 -17.80 3.09
CA LEU A 331 16.70 -17.00 1.90
C LEU A 331 17.92 -16.82 1.01
N TRP A 332 19.06 -16.45 1.59
CA TRP A 332 20.29 -16.25 0.85
C TRP A 332 20.78 -17.56 0.22
N ASN A 333 20.77 -18.66 0.95
CA ASN A 333 21.19 -19.98 0.46
C ASN A 333 20.35 -20.43 -0.75
N THR A 334 19.07 -20.14 -0.77
CA THR A 334 18.19 -20.40 -1.93
C THR A 334 18.71 -19.63 -3.16
N TRP A 335 18.90 -18.33 -3.06
CA TRP A 335 19.37 -17.52 -4.17
C TRP A 335 20.81 -17.81 -4.57
N ALA A 336 21.70 -17.93 -3.58
CA ALA A 336 23.11 -18.21 -3.82
C ALA A 336 23.34 -19.56 -4.54
N SER A 337 22.58 -20.60 -4.18
CA SER A 337 22.68 -21.90 -4.84
C SER A 337 22.23 -21.84 -6.30
N GLU A 338 21.17 -21.11 -6.62
CA GLU A 338 20.69 -20.95 -7.99
C GLU A 338 21.61 -20.07 -8.85
N ILE A 339 22.19 -19.01 -8.27
CA ILE A 339 23.21 -18.18 -8.91
C ILE A 339 24.45 -19.04 -9.21
N ALA A 340 24.97 -19.74 -8.21
CA ALA A 340 26.16 -20.58 -8.32
C ALA A 340 25.98 -21.66 -9.40
N GLN A 341 24.83 -22.35 -9.39
CA GLN A 341 24.49 -23.34 -10.41
C GLN A 341 24.46 -22.72 -11.82
N SER A 342 23.85 -21.55 -11.95
CA SER A 342 23.70 -20.86 -13.25
C SER A 342 25.03 -20.37 -13.81
N ARG A 343 25.97 -20.01 -12.96
CA ARG A 343 27.29 -19.47 -13.34
C ARG A 343 28.39 -20.51 -13.31
N GLY A 344 28.08 -21.76 -12.91
CA GLY A 344 29.08 -22.86 -12.88
C GLY A 344 30.13 -22.68 -11.80
N ILE A 345 29.83 -22.01 -10.71
CA ILE A 345 30.69 -21.81 -9.52
C ILE A 345 30.05 -22.51 -8.31
N THR A 346 30.77 -22.57 -7.19
CA THR A 346 30.20 -23.08 -5.94
C THR A 346 29.63 -21.94 -5.10
N THR A 347 28.70 -22.28 -4.20
CA THR A 347 28.13 -21.32 -3.24
C THR A 347 29.18 -20.72 -2.32
N GLU A 348 30.21 -21.54 -1.96
CA GLU A 348 31.35 -21.09 -1.15
C GLU A 348 32.19 -20.05 -1.89
N GLN A 349 32.43 -20.25 -3.21
CA GLN A 349 33.13 -19.27 -4.04
C GLN A 349 32.35 -17.96 -4.09
N LEU A 350 31.02 -18.02 -4.36
CA LEU A 350 30.17 -16.83 -4.38
C LEU A 350 30.20 -16.09 -3.03
N ASN A 351 30.03 -16.81 -1.93
CA ASN A 351 30.07 -16.23 -0.59
C ASN A 351 31.47 -15.65 -0.27
N GLY A 352 32.53 -16.27 -0.74
CA GLY A 352 33.90 -15.77 -0.60
C GLY A 352 34.09 -14.42 -1.27
N MET A 353 33.65 -14.28 -2.53
CA MET A 353 33.70 -13.02 -3.28
C MET A 353 32.94 -11.88 -2.56
N LEU A 354 31.75 -12.16 -2.05
CA LEU A 354 30.92 -11.16 -1.37
C LEU A 354 31.49 -10.77 0.01
N ASN A 355 31.91 -11.75 0.80
CA ASN A 355 32.50 -11.52 2.13
C ASN A 355 33.82 -10.76 2.10
N ASN A 356 34.62 -10.97 1.04
CA ASN A 356 35.91 -10.30 0.84
C ASN A 356 35.75 -8.98 0.03
N LEU A 357 34.56 -8.63 -0.44
CA LEU A 357 34.28 -7.45 -1.28
C LEU A 357 35.10 -7.46 -2.58
N GLU A 358 35.22 -8.64 -3.24
CA GLU A 358 36.05 -8.85 -4.43
C GLU A 358 35.42 -8.36 -5.74
N LEU A 359 34.18 -7.82 -5.71
CA LEU A 359 33.42 -7.37 -6.90
C LEU A 359 33.33 -5.85 -6.94
N ASN A 360 34.46 -5.16 -6.81
CA ASN A 360 34.45 -3.68 -6.71
C ASN A 360 34.40 -2.99 -8.08
N PHE A 361 35.09 -3.52 -9.07
CA PHE A 361 35.15 -2.95 -10.43
C PHE A 361 34.48 -3.86 -11.46
N PRO A 362 34.02 -3.34 -12.61
CA PRO A 362 33.40 -4.18 -13.65
C PRO A 362 34.31 -5.34 -14.11
N THR A 363 35.63 -5.15 -14.13
CA THR A 363 36.63 -6.21 -14.47
C THR A 363 36.56 -7.37 -13.52
N ASP A 364 36.32 -7.13 -12.23
CA ASP A 364 36.28 -8.19 -11.22
C ASP A 364 35.14 -9.18 -11.49
N TRP A 365 34.00 -8.69 -12.03
CA TRP A 365 32.87 -9.54 -12.37
C TRP A 365 33.16 -10.50 -13.52
N VAL A 366 33.98 -10.07 -14.50
CA VAL A 366 34.42 -10.93 -15.61
C VAL A 366 35.44 -11.93 -15.12
N GLU A 367 36.44 -11.47 -14.34
CA GLU A 367 37.52 -12.34 -13.80
C GLU A 367 36.96 -13.43 -12.89
N ASN A 368 35.90 -13.13 -12.14
CA ASN A 368 35.22 -14.08 -11.27
C ASN A 368 34.10 -14.88 -11.98
N GLY A 369 33.93 -14.73 -13.29
CA GLY A 369 32.97 -15.50 -14.08
C GLY A 369 31.49 -15.15 -13.85
N LEU A 370 31.22 -14.04 -13.19
CA LEU A 370 29.85 -13.58 -12.94
C LEU A 370 29.25 -12.81 -14.12
N VAL A 371 30.08 -12.19 -14.96
CA VAL A 371 29.71 -11.50 -16.20
C VAL A 371 30.55 -12.09 -17.36
N ASP A 372 29.97 -12.19 -18.54
CA ASP A 372 30.64 -12.79 -19.70
C ASP A 372 31.56 -11.79 -20.43
N GLU A 373 31.16 -10.52 -20.56
CA GLU A 373 31.89 -9.51 -21.32
C GLU A 373 31.48 -8.10 -20.88
N LEU A 374 32.44 -7.17 -20.85
CA LEU A 374 32.20 -5.75 -20.64
C LEU A 374 31.94 -5.07 -21.99
N LEU A 375 30.76 -4.42 -22.12
CA LEU A 375 30.34 -3.76 -23.35
C LEU A 375 29.90 -2.34 -23.07
N ASN A 376 30.41 -1.39 -23.85
CA ASN A 376 29.76 -0.09 -23.94
C ASN A 376 28.48 -0.21 -24.81
N TYR A 377 27.65 0.85 -24.79
CA TYR A 377 26.33 0.80 -25.43
C TYR A 377 26.39 0.47 -26.93
N ASN A 378 27.34 1.03 -27.69
CA ASN A 378 27.49 0.75 -29.12
C ASN A 378 27.87 -0.71 -29.39
N GLN A 379 28.73 -1.30 -28.56
CA GLN A 379 29.11 -2.71 -28.68
C GLN A 379 27.93 -3.62 -28.33
N LEU A 380 27.11 -3.25 -27.33
CA LEU A 380 25.88 -3.95 -27.01
C LEU A 380 24.89 -3.90 -28.17
N GLU A 381 24.67 -2.75 -28.80
CA GLU A 381 23.80 -2.62 -29.98
C GLU A 381 24.27 -3.54 -31.10
N GLN A 382 25.58 -3.60 -31.36
CA GLN A 382 26.13 -4.51 -32.37
C GLN A 382 25.87 -5.98 -32.01
N LYS A 383 26.06 -6.39 -30.77
CA LYS A 383 25.74 -7.76 -30.32
C LYS A 383 24.25 -8.10 -30.52
N LEU A 384 23.36 -7.14 -30.21
CA LEU A 384 21.91 -7.32 -30.42
C LEU A 384 21.56 -7.40 -31.92
N CYS A 385 22.23 -6.63 -32.79
CA CYS A 385 22.10 -6.74 -34.24
C CYS A 385 22.54 -8.12 -34.73
N ASP A 386 23.69 -8.61 -34.28
CA ASP A 386 24.22 -9.92 -34.65
C ASP A 386 23.24 -11.06 -34.27
N LEU A 387 22.70 -11.00 -33.06
CA LEU A 387 21.70 -11.99 -32.58
C LEU A 387 20.36 -11.91 -33.31
N PHE A 388 19.91 -10.72 -33.68
CA PHE A 388 18.66 -10.52 -34.42
C PHE A 388 18.82 -10.79 -35.93
N VAL A 389 20.06 -10.81 -36.41
CA VAL A 389 20.43 -10.83 -37.86
C VAL A 389 19.97 -9.57 -38.56
N ALA A 390 20.25 -8.40 -37.98
CA ALA A 390 19.93 -7.08 -38.53
C ALA A 390 21.20 -6.33 -38.93
N GLU A 391 21.12 -5.52 -40.01
CA GLU A 391 22.25 -4.67 -40.44
C GLU A 391 22.41 -3.43 -39.54
N LYS A 392 21.31 -2.93 -38.99
CA LYS A 392 21.27 -1.74 -38.14
C LYS A 392 20.40 -1.95 -36.93
N PHE A 393 20.73 -1.26 -35.83
CA PHE A 393 20.01 -1.38 -34.56
C PHE A 393 18.53 -0.92 -34.66
N GLU A 394 18.23 0.04 -35.50
CA GLU A 394 16.86 0.49 -35.79
C GLU A 394 15.95 -0.62 -36.36
N ASP A 395 16.56 -1.67 -36.95
CA ASP A 395 15.85 -2.82 -37.50
C ASP A 395 15.61 -3.91 -36.44
N VAL A 396 16.30 -3.86 -35.30
CA VAL A 396 16.05 -4.73 -34.14
C VAL A 396 14.73 -4.32 -33.49
N LYS A 397 13.64 -4.84 -33.99
CA LYS A 397 12.30 -4.54 -33.46
C LYS A 397 12.12 -5.22 -32.10
N GLY A 398 11.59 -4.48 -31.15
CA GLY A 398 11.34 -4.97 -29.79
C GLY A 398 9.91 -4.71 -29.35
N ILE A 399 9.44 -5.54 -28.43
CA ILE A 399 8.19 -5.36 -27.69
C ILE A 399 8.48 -5.47 -26.20
N SER A 400 7.90 -4.58 -25.38
CA SER A 400 8.05 -4.67 -23.93
C SER A 400 7.28 -5.86 -23.37
N LEU A 401 7.71 -6.37 -22.20
CA LEU A 401 6.98 -7.45 -21.52
C LEU A 401 5.53 -7.06 -21.22
N THR A 402 5.30 -5.83 -20.78
CA THR A 402 3.96 -5.31 -20.45
C THR A 402 3.07 -5.20 -21.68
N ASP A 403 3.58 -4.68 -22.79
CA ASP A 403 2.86 -4.61 -24.07
C ASP A 403 2.57 -6.04 -24.58
N TYR A 404 3.54 -6.94 -24.49
CA TYR A 404 3.39 -8.32 -24.95
C TYR A 404 2.38 -9.09 -24.09
N ALA A 405 2.39 -8.88 -22.76
CA ALA A 405 1.40 -9.46 -21.85
C ALA A 405 -0.02 -9.00 -22.22
N THR A 406 -0.22 -7.73 -22.51
CA THR A 406 -1.52 -7.18 -22.95
C THR A 406 -2.02 -7.88 -24.23
N LEU A 407 -1.13 -8.24 -25.16
CA LEU A 407 -1.50 -8.92 -26.39
C LEU A 407 -1.79 -10.42 -26.22
N LYS A 408 -1.12 -11.09 -25.27
CA LYS A 408 -1.12 -12.56 -25.17
C LYS A 408 -1.96 -13.09 -24.02
N ASN A 409 -2.13 -12.33 -22.94
CA ASN A 409 -2.94 -12.74 -21.78
C ASN A 409 -4.44 -12.57 -22.10
N THR A 410 -4.94 -13.41 -23.00
CA THR A 410 -6.35 -13.39 -23.39
C THR A 410 -7.13 -14.42 -22.59
N VAL A 411 -8.23 -13.98 -22.00
CA VAL A 411 -9.17 -14.89 -21.31
C VAL A 411 -9.76 -15.88 -22.31
N ASN A 412 -9.72 -17.17 -22.01
CA ASN A 412 -10.34 -18.18 -22.83
C ASN A 412 -11.88 -18.17 -22.67
N PHE A 413 -12.57 -17.27 -23.35
CA PHE A 413 -14.05 -17.18 -23.27
C PHE A 413 -14.80 -18.40 -23.81
N LYS A 414 -14.12 -19.34 -24.46
CA LYS A 414 -14.74 -20.58 -24.97
C LYS A 414 -14.85 -21.65 -23.88
N ALA A 415 -13.98 -21.61 -22.87
CA ALA A 415 -14.02 -22.53 -21.76
C ALA A 415 -15.22 -22.22 -20.85
N LYS A 416 -15.96 -23.25 -20.47
CA LYS A 416 -17.14 -23.14 -19.60
C LYS A 416 -16.81 -23.33 -18.13
N LYS A 417 -15.70 -24.04 -17.83
CA LYS A 417 -15.21 -24.32 -16.49
C LYS A 417 -14.22 -23.26 -16.07
N LYS A 418 -14.24 -22.88 -14.80
CA LYS A 418 -13.36 -21.86 -14.26
C LYS A 418 -12.51 -22.41 -13.12
N VAL A 419 -11.27 -21.91 -13.04
CA VAL A 419 -10.44 -21.92 -11.84
C VAL A 419 -10.48 -20.50 -11.26
N ALA A 420 -10.97 -20.35 -10.03
CA ALA A 420 -10.93 -19.08 -9.34
C ALA A 420 -9.60 -18.92 -8.60
N VAL A 421 -8.93 -17.80 -8.76
CA VAL A 421 -7.76 -17.42 -7.96
C VAL A 421 -8.19 -16.33 -6.98
N ILE A 422 -8.19 -16.65 -5.68
CA ILE A 422 -8.54 -15.69 -4.62
C ILE A 422 -7.22 -15.14 -4.05
N TYR A 423 -6.95 -13.88 -4.33
CA TYR A 423 -5.74 -13.18 -3.89
C TYR A 423 -5.95 -12.58 -2.50
N ALA A 424 -5.43 -13.22 -1.47
CA ALA A 424 -5.40 -12.74 -0.10
C ALA A 424 -4.09 -11.98 0.14
N THR A 425 -4.05 -10.71 -0.30
CA THR A 425 -2.86 -9.85 -0.29
C THR A 425 -2.99 -8.75 0.75
N GLY A 426 -1.98 -8.57 1.59
CA GLY A 426 -1.91 -7.57 2.66
C GLY A 426 -2.34 -8.08 4.03
N ASP A 427 -2.53 -7.14 4.98
CA ASP A 427 -2.91 -7.46 6.36
C ASP A 427 -4.32 -8.06 6.45
N ILE A 428 -4.50 -9.04 7.35
CA ILE A 428 -5.84 -9.56 7.65
C ILE A 428 -6.49 -8.65 8.69
N VAL A 429 -7.58 -7.99 8.29
CA VAL A 429 -8.25 -6.96 9.12
C VAL A 429 -9.73 -7.27 9.30
N ASP A 430 -10.34 -6.71 10.35
CA ASP A 430 -11.78 -6.81 10.55
C ASP A 430 -12.56 -5.92 9.57
N GLY A 431 -13.82 -6.26 9.33
CA GLY A 431 -14.73 -5.43 8.52
C GLY A 431 -14.63 -5.68 7.02
N ASP A 432 -14.74 -4.60 6.22
CA ASP A 432 -14.96 -4.61 4.77
C ASP A 432 -13.94 -3.77 3.99
N ALA A 433 -12.78 -3.44 4.57
CA ALA A 433 -11.72 -2.65 3.93
C ALA A 433 -11.34 -3.20 2.55
N LYS A 434 -11.02 -2.30 1.60
CA LYS A 434 -10.74 -2.68 0.22
C LYS A 434 -9.27 -3.08 0.00
N ASP A 435 -8.35 -2.42 0.69
CA ASP A 435 -6.90 -2.51 0.45
C ASP A 435 -6.23 -3.67 1.19
N ASN A 436 -7.00 -4.41 1.99
CA ASN A 436 -6.52 -5.46 2.87
C ASN A 436 -7.39 -6.71 2.77
N VAL A 437 -6.96 -7.78 3.41
CA VAL A 437 -7.72 -9.03 3.54
C VAL A 437 -8.79 -8.84 4.63
N ALA A 438 -9.86 -8.12 4.30
CA ALA A 438 -10.94 -7.81 5.24
C ALA A 438 -11.86 -9.01 5.44
N GLY A 439 -12.06 -9.41 6.71
CA GLY A 439 -12.75 -10.64 7.09
C GLY A 439 -14.14 -10.80 6.50
N ASN A 440 -14.98 -9.78 6.59
CA ASN A 440 -16.35 -9.86 6.05
C ASN A 440 -16.36 -9.89 4.50
N ARG A 441 -15.52 -9.04 3.88
CA ARG A 441 -15.41 -8.96 2.42
C ARG A 441 -14.92 -10.28 1.82
N PHE A 442 -13.86 -10.86 2.38
CA PHE A 442 -13.29 -12.11 1.87
C PHE A 442 -14.21 -13.30 2.13
N ALA A 443 -14.85 -13.39 3.31
CA ALA A 443 -15.88 -14.40 3.55
C ALA A 443 -17.00 -14.34 2.51
N LYS A 444 -17.45 -13.12 2.13
CA LYS A 444 -18.45 -12.94 1.07
C LYS A 444 -17.92 -13.38 -0.30
N ILE A 445 -16.70 -13.01 -0.69
CA ILE A 445 -16.08 -13.45 -1.97
C ILE A 445 -16.03 -14.97 -2.04
N ILE A 446 -15.56 -15.63 -0.98
CA ILE A 446 -15.44 -17.10 -0.91
C ILE A 446 -16.84 -17.74 -1.02
N SER A 447 -17.84 -17.20 -0.32
CA SER A 447 -19.22 -17.65 -0.42
C SER A 447 -19.79 -17.48 -1.83
N ASP A 448 -19.51 -16.38 -2.52
CA ASP A 448 -19.95 -16.15 -3.89
C ASP A 448 -19.25 -17.14 -4.86
N VAL A 449 -17.94 -17.37 -4.71
CA VAL A 449 -17.16 -18.37 -5.48
C VAL A 449 -17.68 -19.78 -5.21
N ARG A 450 -18.07 -20.13 -3.98
CA ARG A 450 -18.66 -21.41 -3.62
C ARG A 450 -19.97 -21.66 -4.37
N LYS A 451 -20.81 -20.61 -4.50
CA LYS A 451 -22.14 -20.68 -5.16
C LYS A 451 -22.04 -20.62 -6.69
N ASP A 452 -20.97 -20.14 -7.28
CA ASP A 452 -20.80 -20.11 -8.74
C ASP A 452 -20.52 -21.54 -9.26
N SER A 453 -21.51 -22.16 -9.88
CA SER A 453 -21.38 -23.50 -10.45
C SER A 453 -20.40 -23.61 -11.61
N THR A 454 -20.00 -22.49 -12.23
CA THR A 454 -18.99 -22.49 -13.30
C THR A 454 -17.56 -22.59 -12.74
N VAL A 455 -17.35 -22.20 -11.48
CA VAL A 455 -16.08 -22.40 -10.78
C VAL A 455 -16.00 -23.83 -10.28
N GLN A 456 -15.00 -24.59 -10.72
CA GLN A 456 -14.84 -26.00 -10.41
C GLN A 456 -13.68 -26.29 -9.47
N ALA A 457 -12.68 -25.42 -9.42
CA ALA A 457 -11.55 -25.48 -8.48
C ALA A 457 -11.12 -24.07 -8.07
N VAL A 458 -10.44 -23.95 -6.93
CA VAL A 458 -10.03 -22.67 -6.36
C VAL A 458 -8.55 -22.73 -6.00
N VAL A 459 -7.83 -21.66 -6.34
CA VAL A 459 -6.50 -21.38 -5.83
C VAL A 459 -6.59 -20.22 -4.84
N LEU A 460 -6.20 -20.45 -3.60
CA LEU A 460 -6.05 -19.41 -2.59
C LEU A 460 -4.60 -18.91 -2.64
N ARG A 461 -4.38 -17.78 -3.32
CA ARG A 461 -3.07 -17.11 -3.33
C ARG A 461 -2.95 -16.25 -2.09
N VAL A 462 -2.03 -16.61 -1.20
CA VAL A 462 -1.80 -15.90 0.07
C VAL A 462 -0.50 -15.13 -0.02
N ASN A 463 -0.58 -13.82 0.09
CA ASN A 463 0.56 -12.92 0.30
C ASN A 463 0.25 -12.01 1.49
N SER A 464 0.24 -12.59 2.70
CA SER A 464 -0.22 -11.94 3.93
C SER A 464 0.65 -12.31 5.12
N PRO A 465 1.12 -11.30 5.91
CA PRO A 465 1.83 -11.53 7.18
C PRO A 465 0.89 -11.97 8.32
N GLY A 466 -0.42 -12.04 8.06
CA GLY A 466 -1.48 -12.31 9.02
C GLY A 466 -2.19 -11.07 9.53
N GLY A 467 -2.78 -11.11 10.72
CA GLY A 467 -3.53 -9.99 11.29
C GLY A 467 -4.57 -10.41 12.33
N SER A 468 -5.79 -9.89 12.22
CA SER A 468 -6.90 -10.18 13.13
C SER A 468 -7.25 -11.67 13.16
N VAL A 469 -7.28 -12.24 14.35
CA VAL A 469 -7.75 -13.62 14.57
C VAL A 469 -9.21 -13.77 14.17
N LEU A 470 -10.07 -12.82 14.55
CA LEU A 470 -11.50 -12.86 14.22
C LEU A 470 -11.74 -12.85 12.71
N ALA A 471 -11.02 -12.03 11.97
CA ALA A 471 -11.10 -11.98 10.52
C ALA A 471 -10.60 -13.30 9.89
N SER A 472 -9.49 -13.85 10.39
CA SER A 472 -8.95 -15.14 9.96
C SER A 472 -9.94 -16.28 10.18
N GLU A 473 -10.63 -16.30 11.32
CA GLU A 473 -11.66 -17.30 11.62
C GLU A 473 -12.86 -17.22 10.67
N LYS A 474 -13.34 -16.00 10.36
CA LYS A 474 -14.45 -15.80 9.40
C LYS A 474 -14.09 -16.30 8.00
N ILE A 475 -12.89 -15.95 7.53
CA ILE A 475 -12.39 -16.39 6.22
C ILE A 475 -12.24 -17.90 6.20
N LYS A 476 -11.62 -18.48 7.23
CA LYS A 476 -11.41 -19.92 7.36
C LYS A 476 -12.72 -20.71 7.36
N ALA A 477 -13.74 -20.22 8.07
CA ALA A 477 -15.05 -20.87 8.11
C ALA A 477 -15.70 -20.97 6.71
N GLU A 478 -15.60 -19.92 5.88
CA GLU A 478 -16.13 -19.98 4.50
C GLU A 478 -15.25 -20.84 3.58
N LEU A 479 -13.93 -20.89 3.81
CA LEU A 479 -13.04 -21.81 3.08
C LEU A 479 -13.32 -23.27 3.41
N ASP A 480 -13.62 -23.59 4.67
CA ASP A 480 -14.02 -24.97 5.06
C ASP A 480 -15.30 -25.39 4.35
N LEU A 481 -16.31 -24.50 4.31
CA LEU A 481 -17.54 -24.75 3.55
C LEU A 481 -17.28 -24.87 2.05
N LEU A 482 -16.36 -24.09 1.48
CA LEU A 482 -16.00 -24.16 0.07
C LEU A 482 -15.36 -25.52 -0.26
N ARG A 483 -14.46 -26.01 0.61
CA ARG A 483 -13.77 -27.31 0.42
C ARG A 483 -14.68 -28.51 0.39
N GLU A 484 -15.88 -28.43 0.98
CA GLU A 484 -16.88 -29.52 0.87
C GLU A 484 -17.37 -29.71 -0.57
N TYR A 485 -17.24 -28.70 -1.44
CA TYR A 485 -17.79 -28.70 -2.80
C TYR A 485 -16.74 -28.63 -3.90
N LYS A 486 -15.60 -28.03 -3.62
CA LYS A 486 -14.57 -27.71 -4.64
C LYS A 486 -13.18 -27.88 -4.04
N PRO A 487 -12.21 -28.45 -4.78
CA PRO A 487 -10.83 -28.48 -4.32
C PRO A 487 -10.29 -27.06 -4.15
N VAL A 488 -9.59 -26.82 -3.03
CA VAL A 488 -8.95 -25.56 -2.69
C VAL A 488 -7.45 -25.78 -2.52
N ILE A 489 -6.67 -25.22 -3.41
CA ILE A 489 -5.22 -25.30 -3.43
C ILE A 489 -4.65 -23.98 -2.91
N ALA A 490 -3.76 -24.00 -1.92
CA ALA A 490 -3.04 -22.80 -1.50
C ALA A 490 -1.79 -22.58 -2.35
N SER A 491 -1.51 -21.33 -2.69
CA SER A 491 -0.26 -20.87 -3.28
C SER A 491 0.27 -19.68 -2.49
N TYR A 492 1.50 -19.78 -2.00
CA TYR A 492 2.10 -18.75 -1.17
C TYR A 492 2.95 -17.79 -2.00
N GLY A 493 2.75 -16.49 -1.77
CA GLY A 493 3.60 -15.40 -2.26
C GLY A 493 4.76 -15.18 -1.31
N ASP A 494 5.11 -13.90 -1.08
CA ASP A 494 6.21 -13.56 -0.19
C ASP A 494 5.93 -13.93 1.27
N TYR A 495 4.66 -13.82 1.66
CA TYR A 495 4.20 -14.07 3.02
C TYR A 495 2.96 -14.96 3.03
N ALA A 496 2.97 -16.00 3.84
CA ALA A 496 1.79 -16.76 4.21
C ALA A 496 1.93 -17.16 5.68
N ALA A 497 1.96 -16.13 6.54
CA ALA A 497 2.37 -16.31 7.92
C ALA A 497 1.24 -15.99 8.90
N SER A 498 1.25 -16.67 10.03
CA SER A 498 0.35 -16.44 11.14
C SER A 498 -1.13 -16.51 10.72
N GLY A 499 -1.89 -15.41 10.69
CA GLY A 499 -3.25 -15.39 10.15
C GLY A 499 -3.34 -15.86 8.70
N GLY A 500 -2.32 -15.55 7.88
CA GLY A 500 -2.20 -16.05 6.50
C GLY A 500 -2.05 -17.57 6.45
N TYR A 501 -1.27 -18.15 7.37
CA TYR A 501 -1.17 -19.59 7.53
C TYR A 501 -2.47 -20.19 8.14
N TRP A 502 -3.10 -19.49 9.10
CA TRP A 502 -4.38 -19.89 9.69
C TRP A 502 -5.45 -20.18 8.64
N ILE A 503 -5.62 -19.28 7.66
CA ILE A 503 -6.67 -19.44 6.63
C ILE A 503 -6.35 -20.52 5.62
N SER A 504 -5.08 -20.93 5.47
CA SER A 504 -4.62 -21.82 4.39
C SER A 504 -4.12 -23.20 4.84
N ALA A 505 -3.83 -23.40 6.13
CA ALA A 505 -3.22 -24.63 6.65
C ALA A 505 -4.01 -25.92 6.36
N ASN A 506 -5.32 -25.81 6.13
CA ASN A 506 -6.19 -26.94 5.82
C ASN A 506 -6.53 -27.06 4.32
N CYS A 507 -5.91 -26.29 3.41
CA CYS A 507 -6.11 -26.47 1.97
C CYS A 507 -5.72 -27.88 1.52
N ASP A 508 -6.30 -28.38 0.43
CA ASP A 508 -6.09 -29.75 -0.05
C ASP A 508 -4.66 -29.99 -0.51
N LYS A 509 -3.99 -28.94 -0.96
CA LYS A 509 -2.57 -28.92 -1.25
C LYS A 509 -2.03 -27.50 -1.06
N ILE A 510 -0.80 -27.40 -0.56
CA ILE A 510 -0.11 -26.12 -0.31
C ILE A 510 1.17 -26.07 -1.12
N TYR A 511 1.22 -25.16 -2.09
CA TYR A 511 2.43 -24.76 -2.81
C TYR A 511 3.06 -23.53 -2.16
N SER A 512 4.37 -23.55 -2.01
CA SER A 512 5.16 -22.42 -1.50
C SER A 512 6.37 -22.17 -2.38
N ASN A 513 6.78 -20.94 -2.55
CA ASN A 513 8.13 -20.65 -3.06
C ASN A 513 9.15 -20.95 -1.96
N ALA A 514 10.39 -21.26 -2.33
CA ALA A 514 11.43 -21.54 -1.36
C ALA A 514 11.73 -20.34 -0.46
N SER A 515 11.64 -19.14 -1.00
CA SER A 515 11.84 -17.87 -0.30
C SER A 515 10.58 -17.28 0.37
N THR A 516 9.44 -17.93 0.33
CA THR A 516 8.24 -17.53 1.09
C THR A 516 8.53 -17.51 2.58
N LEU A 517 7.99 -16.52 3.32
CA LEU A 517 7.98 -16.53 4.78
C LEU A 517 6.63 -17.01 5.29
N THR A 518 6.64 -18.10 6.06
CA THR A 518 5.42 -18.78 6.53
C THR A 518 5.51 -19.20 7.99
N GLY A 519 4.56 -20.00 8.46
CA GLY A 519 4.48 -20.43 9.87
C GLY A 519 4.03 -19.27 10.76
N SER A 520 4.89 -18.77 11.63
CA SER A 520 4.56 -17.78 12.66
C SER A 520 3.32 -18.16 13.47
N ILE A 521 3.15 -19.48 13.73
CA ILE A 521 2.01 -20.06 14.44
C ILE A 521 2.12 -19.62 15.91
N GLY A 522 1.46 -18.53 16.24
CA GLY A 522 1.52 -17.88 17.53
C GLY A 522 0.59 -16.68 17.59
N VAL A 523 0.28 -16.25 18.81
CA VAL A 523 -0.72 -15.21 19.10
C VAL A 523 -0.15 -14.16 20.03
N PHE A 524 -0.51 -12.91 19.81
CA PHE A 524 -0.20 -11.83 20.75
C PHE A 524 -1.32 -10.78 20.81
N SER A 525 -1.29 -9.98 21.85
CA SER A 525 -2.08 -8.77 22.04
C SER A 525 -1.18 -7.67 22.59
N MET A 526 -1.42 -6.44 22.20
CA MET A 526 -0.69 -5.27 22.72
C MET A 526 -1.66 -4.27 23.32
N ILE A 527 -1.33 -3.77 24.49
CA ILE A 527 -2.09 -2.75 25.20
C ILE A 527 -1.16 -1.57 25.45
N PRO A 528 -1.29 -0.46 24.71
CA PRO A 528 -0.55 0.75 25.02
C PRO A 528 -1.16 1.47 26.23
N ASP A 529 -0.30 2.13 26.99
CA ASP A 529 -0.65 3.04 28.07
C ASP A 529 -0.03 4.41 27.77
N VAL A 530 -0.85 5.40 27.57
CA VAL A 530 -0.46 6.79 27.29
C VAL A 530 -0.67 7.71 28.51
N GLY A 531 -1.03 7.17 29.66
CA GLY A 531 -1.29 7.94 30.89
C GLY A 531 -0.10 8.79 31.32
N GLY A 532 1.11 8.24 31.18
CA GLY A 532 2.35 8.98 31.41
C GLY A 532 2.51 10.20 30.48
N ALA A 533 2.28 10.02 29.18
CA ALA A 533 2.33 11.10 28.20
C ALA A 533 1.32 12.21 28.51
N VAL A 534 0.09 11.83 28.83
CA VAL A 534 -1.00 12.77 29.15
C VAL A 534 -0.69 13.55 30.42
N LYS A 535 -0.21 12.85 31.49
CA LYS A 535 0.10 13.46 32.79
C LYS A 535 1.36 14.33 32.73
N ASP A 536 2.47 13.78 32.23
CA ASP A 536 3.80 14.38 32.41
C ASP A 536 4.17 15.35 31.27
N LYS A 537 3.61 15.14 30.05
CA LYS A 537 3.89 16.01 28.89
C LYS A 537 2.78 17.02 28.63
N LEU A 538 1.52 16.61 28.81
CA LEU A 538 0.38 17.51 28.57
C LEU A 538 -0.11 18.18 29.86
N HIS A 539 0.36 17.75 31.04
CA HIS A 539 -0.07 18.20 32.37
C HIS A 539 -1.59 18.08 32.59
N VAL A 540 -2.20 17.03 32.01
CA VAL A 540 -3.63 16.73 32.18
C VAL A 540 -3.79 15.56 33.15
N THR A 541 -4.65 15.71 34.13
CA THR A 541 -4.98 14.65 35.09
C THR A 541 -6.32 14.03 34.70
N ILE A 542 -6.34 12.70 34.55
CA ILE A 542 -7.54 11.93 34.26
C ILE A 542 -7.89 11.11 35.49
N THR A 543 -9.13 11.23 35.97
CA THR A 543 -9.68 10.47 37.07
C THR A 543 -10.75 9.53 36.53
N PRO A 544 -10.56 8.21 36.53
CA PRO A 544 -11.56 7.27 36.06
C PRO A 544 -12.75 7.22 37.04
N VAL A 545 -13.95 7.11 36.49
CA VAL A 545 -15.19 6.86 37.24
C VAL A 545 -15.83 5.62 36.64
N ASN A 546 -15.67 4.50 37.28
CA ASN A 546 -16.06 3.18 36.80
C ASN A 546 -17.34 2.69 37.45
N SER A 547 -18.25 2.06 36.70
CA SER A 547 -19.39 1.33 37.27
C SER A 547 -18.96 0.00 37.87
N ASN A 548 -17.93 -0.61 37.31
CA ASN A 548 -17.35 -1.91 37.74
C ASN A 548 -15.83 -1.78 37.82
N GLU A 549 -15.17 -2.66 38.58
CA GLU A 549 -13.72 -2.62 38.88
C GLU A 549 -12.83 -2.46 37.62
N HIS A 550 -13.19 -3.11 36.53
CA HIS A 550 -12.40 -3.15 35.29
C HIS A 550 -12.98 -2.27 34.15
N GLY A 551 -13.87 -1.30 34.47
CA GLY A 551 -14.57 -0.49 33.48
C GLY A 551 -13.67 0.36 32.58
N ASP A 552 -12.45 0.66 33.02
CA ASP A 552 -11.44 1.42 32.28
C ASP A 552 -10.27 0.58 31.76
N MET A 553 -10.39 -0.76 31.75
CA MET A 553 -9.36 -1.70 31.35
C MET A 553 -8.76 -1.38 29.96
N TYR A 554 -9.59 -0.97 29.01
CA TYR A 554 -9.19 -0.61 27.64
C TYR A 554 -9.10 0.91 27.40
N GLY A 555 -9.01 1.70 28.48
CA GLY A 555 -9.03 3.17 28.40
C GLY A 555 -7.70 3.84 28.05
N LEU A 556 -6.60 3.12 27.90
CA LEU A 556 -5.25 3.60 27.55
C LEU A 556 -4.58 4.55 28.57
N MET A 557 -5.24 4.89 29.67
CA MET A 557 -4.75 5.91 30.60
C MET A 557 -4.01 5.33 31.81
N ARG A 558 -3.94 4.02 31.89
CA ARG A 558 -3.17 3.26 32.88
C ARG A 558 -2.75 1.90 32.33
N PRO A 559 -1.70 1.29 32.89
CA PRO A 559 -1.37 -0.09 32.56
C PRO A 559 -2.47 -1.05 33.08
N LEU A 560 -2.54 -2.23 32.49
CA LEU A 560 -3.36 -3.32 33.00
C LEU A 560 -2.87 -3.77 34.36
N THR A 561 -3.80 -4.09 35.25
CA THR A 561 -3.51 -4.76 36.52
C THR A 561 -3.09 -6.22 36.27
N PRO A 562 -2.40 -6.88 37.22
CA PRO A 562 -2.04 -8.29 37.06
C PRO A 562 -3.23 -9.20 36.74
N LYS A 563 -4.40 -8.97 37.37
CA LYS A 563 -5.65 -9.73 37.09
C LYS A 563 -6.16 -9.52 35.67
N GLU A 564 -6.03 -8.30 35.12
CA GLU A 564 -6.39 -8.00 33.75
C GLU A 564 -5.39 -8.60 32.75
N VAL A 565 -4.10 -8.63 33.09
CA VAL A 565 -3.07 -9.33 32.30
C VAL A 565 -3.39 -10.83 32.25
N ASP A 566 -3.69 -11.46 33.41
CA ASP A 566 -4.06 -12.89 33.48
C ASP A 566 -5.31 -13.19 32.63
N TYR A 567 -6.31 -12.30 32.65
CA TYR A 567 -7.51 -12.41 31.83
C TYR A 567 -7.19 -12.38 30.32
N MET A 568 -6.33 -11.46 29.90
CA MET A 568 -5.90 -11.37 28.49
C MET A 568 -5.02 -12.55 28.08
N GLN A 569 -4.11 -13.00 28.98
CA GLN A 569 -3.25 -14.15 28.75
C GLN A 569 -4.07 -15.42 28.54
N ALA A 570 -5.10 -15.66 29.33
CA ALA A 570 -6.01 -16.80 29.15
C ALA A 570 -6.69 -16.80 27.77
N SER A 571 -7.02 -15.63 27.24
CA SER A 571 -7.57 -15.50 25.87
C SER A 571 -6.51 -15.85 24.82
N VAL A 572 -5.29 -15.35 24.95
CA VAL A 572 -4.16 -15.64 24.05
C VAL A 572 -3.84 -17.14 24.04
N GLU A 573 -3.79 -17.79 25.22
CA GLU A 573 -3.57 -19.23 25.34
C GLU A 573 -4.66 -20.06 24.62
N ASN A 574 -5.93 -19.73 24.84
CA ASN A 574 -7.04 -20.41 24.18
C ASN A 574 -6.99 -20.29 22.65
N ILE A 575 -6.61 -19.13 22.14
CA ILE A 575 -6.47 -18.91 20.68
C ILE A 575 -5.25 -19.68 20.15
N TYR A 576 -4.15 -19.74 20.89
CA TYR A 576 -2.98 -20.51 20.50
C TYR A 576 -3.29 -22.01 20.43
N ASP A 577 -3.98 -22.56 21.42
CA ASP A 577 -4.46 -23.95 21.43
C ASP A 577 -5.36 -24.25 20.23
N LYS A 578 -6.22 -23.32 19.87
CA LYS A 578 -7.07 -23.43 18.67
C LYS A 578 -6.23 -23.43 17.39
N PHE A 579 -5.22 -22.58 17.31
CA PHE A 579 -4.34 -22.49 16.14
C PHE A 579 -3.52 -23.78 15.97
N THR A 580 -2.92 -24.31 17.02
CA THR A 580 -2.13 -25.54 16.96
C THR A 580 -2.98 -26.74 16.59
N ARG A 581 -4.23 -26.86 17.09
CA ARG A 581 -5.18 -27.90 16.67
C ARG A 581 -5.57 -27.76 15.21
N LEU A 582 -5.86 -26.56 14.74
CA LEU A 582 -6.17 -26.29 13.34
C LEU A 582 -5.05 -26.76 12.41
N VAL A 583 -3.79 -26.46 12.77
CA VAL A 583 -2.62 -26.90 12.00
C VAL A 583 -2.45 -28.42 12.11
N SER A 584 -2.63 -28.99 13.28
CA SER A 584 -2.60 -30.45 13.51
C SER A 584 -3.58 -31.19 12.60
N GLU A 585 -4.82 -30.73 12.52
CA GLU A 585 -5.85 -31.27 11.64
C GLU A 585 -5.51 -31.12 10.16
N GLY A 586 -5.08 -29.92 9.76
CA GLY A 586 -4.78 -29.60 8.35
C GLY A 586 -3.52 -30.30 7.83
N ARG A 587 -2.54 -30.50 8.67
CA ARG A 587 -1.25 -31.10 8.29
C ARG A 587 -1.10 -32.57 8.72
N GLY A 588 -2.09 -33.13 9.40
CA GLY A 588 -2.04 -34.50 9.87
C GLY A 588 -0.92 -34.78 10.88
N MET A 589 -0.55 -33.80 11.69
CA MET A 589 0.52 -33.86 12.67
C MET A 589 -0.06 -33.94 14.08
N PRO A 590 0.61 -34.64 15.05
CA PRO A 590 0.26 -34.51 16.46
C PRO A 590 0.39 -33.04 16.93
N VAL A 591 -0.51 -32.61 17.83
CA VAL A 591 -0.49 -31.23 18.37
C VAL A 591 0.84 -30.90 19.03
N GLU A 592 1.45 -31.87 19.72
CA GLU A 592 2.76 -31.73 20.37
C GLU A 592 3.86 -31.42 19.32
N ARG A 593 3.80 -32.08 18.16
CA ARG A 593 4.75 -31.81 17.08
C ARG A 593 4.52 -30.44 16.47
N VAL A 594 3.27 -30.02 16.33
CA VAL A 594 2.93 -28.65 15.89
C VAL A 594 3.48 -27.62 16.88
N ASP A 595 3.32 -27.83 18.20
CA ASP A 595 3.84 -26.92 19.21
C ASP A 595 5.36 -26.79 19.16
N GLU A 596 6.10 -27.90 18.94
CA GLU A 596 7.57 -27.87 18.79
C GLU A 596 8.05 -26.96 17.68
N ILE A 597 7.36 -26.94 16.52
CA ILE A 597 7.73 -26.16 15.33
C ILE A 597 7.02 -24.81 15.27
N ALA A 598 6.06 -24.57 16.15
CA ALA A 598 5.27 -23.35 16.25
C ALA A 598 5.94 -22.28 17.13
N GLN A 599 5.42 -22.01 18.30
CA GLN A 599 5.92 -21.02 19.25
C GLN A 599 6.11 -19.63 18.63
N GLY A 600 5.34 -19.32 17.57
CA GLY A 600 5.43 -18.08 16.83
C GLY A 600 6.57 -17.99 15.82
N ARG A 601 7.33 -19.07 15.59
CA ARG A 601 8.50 -19.10 14.73
C ARG A 601 8.12 -18.91 13.25
N VAL A 602 8.85 -18.04 12.57
CA VAL A 602 8.81 -17.85 11.12
C VAL A 602 9.75 -18.85 10.46
N TRP A 603 9.31 -19.45 9.37
CA TRP A 603 10.04 -20.39 8.54
C TRP A 603 10.09 -19.90 7.10
N THR A 604 11.17 -20.21 6.38
CA THR A 604 11.15 -20.08 4.92
C THR A 604 10.30 -21.20 4.30
N GLY A 605 9.86 -21.04 3.06
CA GLY A 605 9.15 -22.11 2.36
C GLY A 605 10.00 -23.37 2.20
N ALA A 606 11.31 -23.22 1.97
CA ALA A 606 12.27 -24.32 1.92
C ALA A 606 12.28 -25.12 3.24
N ASP A 607 12.37 -24.43 4.38
CA ASP A 607 12.36 -25.05 5.70
C ASP A 607 10.97 -25.64 6.03
N ALA A 608 9.90 -24.90 5.68
CA ALA A 608 8.51 -25.31 5.90
C ALA A 608 8.16 -26.64 5.19
N LEU A 609 8.75 -26.90 4.02
CA LEU A 609 8.64 -28.19 3.33
C LEU A 609 9.26 -29.31 4.17
N THR A 610 10.43 -29.09 4.75
CA THR A 610 11.16 -30.13 5.51
C THR A 610 10.44 -30.53 6.81
N ILE A 611 9.71 -29.58 7.40
CA ILE A 611 8.95 -29.79 8.65
C ILE A 611 7.46 -30.10 8.41
N GLY A 612 7.02 -30.18 7.14
CA GLY A 612 5.67 -30.60 6.77
C GLY A 612 4.59 -29.52 6.86
N LEU A 613 4.96 -28.24 6.97
CA LEU A 613 4.01 -27.11 6.96
C LEU A 613 3.50 -26.78 5.56
N VAL A 614 4.23 -27.16 4.50
CA VAL A 614 3.81 -27.06 3.10
C VAL A 614 4.05 -28.40 2.38
N ASP A 615 3.40 -28.59 1.23
CA ASP A 615 3.43 -29.89 0.54
C ASP A 615 4.47 -29.94 -0.58
N GLU A 616 4.71 -28.79 -1.24
CA GLU A 616 5.59 -28.74 -2.42
C GLU A 616 6.14 -27.33 -2.65
N ILE A 617 7.39 -27.23 -3.12
CA ILE A 617 7.95 -26.00 -3.63
C ILE A 617 7.46 -25.79 -5.06
N GLY A 618 6.68 -24.73 -5.26
CA GLY A 618 6.06 -24.43 -6.56
C GLY A 618 5.50 -23.01 -6.59
N THR A 619 5.22 -22.58 -7.83
CA THR A 619 4.74 -21.22 -8.14
C THR A 619 3.20 -21.14 -8.13
N LEU A 620 2.68 -19.91 -8.30
CA LEU A 620 1.25 -19.71 -8.56
C LEU A 620 0.78 -20.47 -9.82
N GLU A 621 1.61 -20.51 -10.86
CA GLU A 621 1.31 -21.27 -12.08
C GLU A 621 1.17 -22.77 -11.80
N ASP A 622 2.08 -23.35 -10.99
CA ASP A 622 2.02 -24.76 -10.61
C ASP A 622 0.71 -25.08 -9.86
N ALA A 623 0.30 -24.19 -8.94
CA ALA A 623 -0.95 -24.34 -8.20
C ALA A 623 -2.20 -24.23 -9.10
N ILE A 624 -2.21 -23.32 -10.07
CA ILE A 624 -3.29 -23.15 -11.05
C ILE A 624 -3.37 -24.38 -11.96
N ASN A 625 -2.24 -24.89 -12.43
CA ASN A 625 -2.17 -26.11 -13.23
C ASN A 625 -2.70 -27.32 -12.46
N TYR A 626 -2.31 -27.49 -11.19
CA TYR A 626 -2.81 -28.55 -10.35
C TYR A 626 -4.33 -28.44 -10.12
N ALA A 627 -4.82 -27.21 -9.84
CA ALA A 627 -6.24 -26.95 -9.69
C ALA A 627 -7.03 -27.27 -10.97
N ALA A 628 -6.51 -26.89 -12.15
CA ALA A 628 -7.13 -27.21 -13.42
C ALA A 628 -7.21 -28.71 -13.65
N LEU A 629 -6.12 -29.45 -13.40
CA LEU A 629 -6.05 -30.91 -13.57
C LEU A 629 -6.93 -31.68 -12.56
N SER A 630 -7.31 -31.06 -11.43
CA SER A 630 -8.25 -31.66 -10.48
C SER A 630 -9.72 -31.66 -10.97
N ILE A 631 -10.00 -30.97 -12.10
CA ILE A 631 -11.35 -30.84 -12.65
C ILE A 631 -11.61 -31.95 -13.66
N ASP A 632 -12.68 -32.71 -13.48
CA ASP A 632 -13.07 -33.81 -14.39
C ASP A 632 -13.14 -33.34 -15.86
N GLY A 633 -12.44 -34.07 -16.75
CA GLY A 633 -12.43 -33.81 -18.20
C GLY A 633 -11.68 -32.52 -18.61
N VAL A 634 -10.75 -32.05 -17.77
CA VAL A 634 -9.79 -30.99 -18.05
C VAL A 634 -8.40 -31.61 -18.18
N SER A 635 -7.65 -31.27 -19.24
CA SER A 635 -6.32 -31.79 -19.52
C SER A 635 -5.23 -30.76 -19.25
N GLY A 636 -5.59 -29.52 -18.96
CA GLY A 636 -4.66 -28.45 -18.61
C GLY A 636 -5.34 -27.10 -18.50
N VAL A 637 -4.57 -26.07 -18.15
CA VAL A 637 -5.06 -24.70 -17.94
C VAL A 637 -5.72 -24.10 -19.19
N GLN A 638 -5.35 -24.55 -20.39
CA GLN A 638 -5.95 -24.14 -21.65
C GLN A 638 -7.44 -24.51 -21.79
N ASP A 639 -7.94 -25.44 -20.99
CA ASP A 639 -9.34 -25.93 -21.05
C ASP A 639 -10.25 -25.17 -20.07
N VAL A 640 -9.71 -24.26 -19.28
CA VAL A 640 -10.42 -23.49 -18.25
C VAL A 640 -10.26 -21.99 -18.43
N GLN A 641 -11.13 -21.21 -17.76
CA GLN A 641 -10.90 -19.79 -17.52
C GLN A 641 -10.26 -19.63 -16.15
N VAL A 642 -9.14 -18.94 -16.07
CA VAL A 642 -8.57 -18.47 -14.80
C VAL A 642 -9.15 -17.10 -14.48
N VAL A 643 -9.79 -16.95 -13.31
CA VAL A 643 -10.50 -15.72 -12.92
C VAL A 643 -10.03 -15.27 -11.55
N GLY A 644 -9.47 -14.05 -11.47
CA GLY A 644 -8.99 -13.46 -10.23
C GLY A 644 -10.11 -12.86 -9.36
N TYR A 645 -9.98 -12.97 -8.05
CA TYR A 645 -10.83 -12.36 -7.02
C TYR A 645 -9.96 -11.80 -5.88
N PRO A 646 -10.30 -10.61 -5.33
CA PRO A 646 -11.28 -9.66 -5.85
C PRO A 646 -10.92 -9.24 -7.28
N LYS A 647 -11.91 -8.74 -8.03
CA LYS A 647 -11.61 -8.12 -9.33
C LYS A 647 -10.74 -6.89 -9.08
N PRO A 648 -9.73 -6.65 -9.94
CA PRO A 648 -8.93 -5.44 -9.86
C PRO A 648 -9.81 -4.18 -9.84
N GLN A 649 -9.36 -3.16 -9.12
CA GLN A 649 -10.05 -1.87 -9.11
C GLN A 649 -10.04 -1.27 -10.52
N THR A 650 -11.14 -0.64 -10.88
CA THR A 650 -11.19 0.12 -12.13
C THR A 650 -10.40 1.43 -12.01
N THR A 651 -9.92 1.97 -13.13
CA THR A 651 -9.21 3.27 -13.19
C THR A 651 -9.96 4.39 -12.47
N VAL A 652 -11.31 4.38 -12.51
CA VAL A 652 -12.15 5.38 -11.83
C VAL A 652 -12.13 5.18 -10.31
N GLU A 653 -12.16 3.93 -9.82
CA GLU A 653 -12.08 3.63 -8.39
C GLU A 653 -10.70 4.00 -7.84
N ALA A 654 -9.62 3.66 -8.54
CA ALA A 654 -8.25 4.04 -8.20
C ALA A 654 -8.07 5.57 -8.16
N LEU A 655 -8.67 6.31 -9.11
CA LEU A 655 -8.65 7.77 -9.13
C LEU A 655 -9.37 8.39 -7.93
N LEU A 656 -10.53 7.86 -7.56
CA LEU A 656 -11.27 8.32 -6.38
C LEU A 656 -10.49 8.09 -5.09
N GLU A 657 -9.80 6.97 -4.99
CA GLU A 657 -8.99 6.59 -3.83
C GLU A 657 -7.73 7.46 -3.69
N SER A 658 -7.04 7.79 -4.80
CA SER A 658 -5.87 8.70 -4.77
C SER A 658 -6.20 10.12 -4.31
N ILE A 659 -7.47 10.54 -4.46
CA ILE A 659 -7.95 11.86 -3.97
C ILE A 659 -8.25 11.81 -2.46
N THR A 660 -8.58 10.64 -1.91
CA THR A 660 -9.02 10.46 -0.52
C THR A 660 -7.99 9.76 0.36
N GLY A 661 -6.96 9.15 -0.22
CA GLY A 661 -5.95 8.34 0.48
C GLY A 661 -4.97 9.17 1.31
N GLU A 662 -4.59 8.65 2.47
CA GLU A 662 -3.53 9.19 3.32
C GLU A 662 -2.15 8.83 2.73
N SER A 663 -1.32 9.83 2.44
CA SER A 663 0.06 9.61 2.00
C SER A 663 0.98 9.38 3.21
N ASN A 664 1.84 8.37 3.14
CA ASN A 664 2.93 8.19 4.11
C ASN A 664 3.94 9.34 3.96
N VAL A 665 3.99 10.22 4.96
CA VAL A 665 4.83 11.43 4.95
C VAL A 665 6.34 11.10 4.94
N PHE A 666 6.72 9.88 5.34
CA PHE A 666 8.10 9.43 5.45
C PHE A 666 8.57 8.53 4.29
N ALA A 667 7.67 8.19 3.35
CA ALA A 667 8.01 7.32 2.21
C ALA A 667 9.18 7.91 1.39
N GLY A 668 10.17 7.09 1.08
CA GLY A 668 11.37 7.49 0.33
C GLY A 668 12.38 8.33 1.10
N THR A 669 12.24 8.51 2.42
CA THR A 669 13.19 9.21 3.28
C THR A 669 14.01 8.25 4.13
N ALA A 670 15.14 8.72 4.69
CA ALA A 670 15.92 7.95 5.66
C ALA A 670 15.14 7.59 6.96
N PHE A 671 13.96 8.18 7.15
CA PHE A 671 13.07 7.96 8.30
C PHE A 671 11.90 7.02 7.98
N GLU A 672 11.87 6.41 6.80
CA GLU A 672 10.79 5.52 6.36
C GLU A 672 10.55 4.38 7.35
N GLY A 673 11.61 3.70 7.79
CA GLY A 673 11.51 2.62 8.78
C GLY A 673 10.94 3.05 10.15
N ILE A 674 11.16 4.31 10.56
CA ILE A 674 10.53 4.87 11.77
C ILE A 674 9.05 5.16 11.49
N GLY A 675 8.71 5.67 10.29
CA GLY A 675 7.33 5.88 9.87
C GLY A 675 6.54 4.56 9.79
N GLU A 676 7.17 3.50 9.29
CA GLU A 676 6.60 2.15 9.28
C GLU A 676 6.35 1.62 10.69
N ALA A 677 7.32 1.79 11.61
CA ALA A 677 7.17 1.38 13.01
C ALA A 677 6.00 2.08 13.71
N PHE A 678 5.79 3.38 13.47
CA PHE A 678 4.61 4.10 13.96
C PHE A 678 3.32 3.66 13.27
N GLY A 679 3.37 3.38 11.97
CA GLY A 679 2.25 2.80 11.22
C GLY A 679 1.84 1.44 11.78
N GLU A 680 2.81 0.58 12.12
CA GLU A 680 2.56 -0.71 12.77
C GLU A 680 1.85 -0.55 14.12
N PHE A 681 2.29 0.43 14.93
CA PHE A 681 1.63 0.72 16.20
C PHE A 681 0.16 1.11 16.04
N GLY A 682 -0.14 1.90 15.00
CA GLY A 682 -1.51 2.35 14.70
C GLY A 682 -2.43 1.26 14.11
N LYS A 683 -1.87 0.17 13.56
CA LYS A 683 -2.65 -0.92 12.96
C LYS A 683 -3.28 -1.89 13.97
N HIS A 684 -2.91 -1.82 15.25
CA HIS A 684 -3.37 -2.74 16.26
C HIS A 684 -4.50 -2.16 17.10
N ASP A 685 -5.70 -2.72 16.97
CA ASP A 685 -6.82 -2.38 17.82
C ASP A 685 -6.60 -2.86 19.26
N ILE A 686 -6.92 -2.01 20.20
CA ILE A 686 -6.69 -2.24 21.62
C ILE A 686 -7.51 -3.45 22.10
N GLY A 687 -6.84 -4.36 22.81
CA GLY A 687 -7.47 -5.53 23.42
C GLY A 687 -7.85 -6.64 22.45
N LYS A 688 -7.57 -6.50 21.15
CA LYS A 688 -7.74 -7.59 20.21
C LYS A 688 -6.54 -8.53 20.18
N ALA A 689 -6.79 -9.80 19.85
CA ALA A 689 -5.75 -10.79 19.62
C ALA A 689 -5.35 -10.82 18.14
N TYR A 690 -4.06 -10.88 17.91
CA TYR A 690 -3.46 -10.89 16.57
C TYR A 690 -2.66 -12.16 16.32
N ALA A 691 -2.92 -12.77 15.18
CA ALA A 691 -2.09 -13.76 14.52
C ALA A 691 -1.35 -13.04 13.37
N ARG A 692 -0.26 -12.34 13.69
CA ARG A 692 0.52 -11.56 12.74
C ARG A 692 2.00 -11.84 12.87
N MET A 693 2.70 -11.83 11.74
CA MET A 693 4.15 -11.98 11.67
C MET A 693 4.83 -10.71 12.25
N PRO A 694 6.00 -10.84 12.90
CA PRO A 694 6.63 -9.74 13.63
C PRO A 694 7.08 -8.56 12.76
N TYR A 695 7.40 -8.78 11.48
CA TYR A 695 7.91 -7.75 10.57
C TYR A 695 7.75 -8.23 9.12
N VAL A 696 7.82 -7.28 8.21
CA VAL A 696 7.88 -7.51 6.76
C VAL A 696 9.32 -7.25 6.33
N ILE A 697 9.93 -8.22 5.65
CA ILE A 697 11.28 -8.06 5.14
C ILE A 697 11.20 -7.49 3.74
N THR A 698 11.86 -6.36 3.54
CA THR A 698 12.07 -5.79 2.22
C THR A 698 13.48 -6.17 1.77
N VAL A 699 13.60 -6.93 0.69
CA VAL A 699 14.87 -7.23 0.05
C VAL A 699 15.20 -6.04 -0.86
N ARG A 700 16.26 -5.35 -0.52
CA ARG A 700 16.81 -4.28 -1.36
C ARG A 700 18.05 -4.75 -2.11
#